data_da3d52ad1057a4b00e91acf2ce8b3e13
#
_entry.id   da3d52ad1057a4b00e91acf2ce8b3e13
#
_cell.length_a   1.000
_cell.length_b   1.000
_cell.length_c   1.000
_cell.angle_alpha   90.00
_cell.angle_beta   90.00
_cell.angle_gamma   90.00
#
_symmetry.space_group_name_H-M   'P 1'
#
loop_
_entity.id
_entity.type
_entity.pdbx_description
1 polymer ?
#
loop_
_entity_poly.entity_id
_entity_poly.type
_entity_poly.pdbx_seq_one_letter_code
_entity_poly.pdbx_strand_id
1 'polypeptide(L)'
;MNQFSQYVSLKLLYSEEVLIILVAERSFLVQNVKPLLQTKIKSQYLPDNIGDEGMDNRDPLLRIQAVEIQDVSDMRTKYVAEMCFLGATLQLRGGVPISQPFVADSQNILVYNGEVFGGVHVECDKNDAESLLYALERCCSCDFSRLDKACSCNENGRKSVPEVLSLIKGPWALIYWQEKSKTIWFGRDALGRRSLLVHWPTSDDSLFVLSSVSPTSLVRKDCGFNSSFNGFGGGEDPELLEITSNFCYWEELPCGIYSVHLKGLKTNEFSVKEEFFGEVRKHEWKNPLLNKLIKWERTLLVPQVVKSYSHDEPLEPEGFLLTLSDTDRLHYSAADNHSDTYSSLTNTVVQSGYDQPKYKVLIAIRESVMRRTQTNLWGVREEALAPIAILFSGGLDSMILAALLDQCLNPKCTIDLLNVSFDGQHAPDRVSARAGVKELQRISPQRRWRLVEIDASLSNLEWEIDHVMTLLHPAKTYMDLNIGIALWLAAKGDGWVDDEICHLQEGCHCYRYKSMSKILLIGSGADEQCAGYGRHRTKYRLGGCIALHDEMRLDMQRIWKRNMGRDDRCISDHGKEARFPFLDEDVIRTLLEVPLWEIANLDEPVGRGDKKILREVAKLLGLHEAALLPKRAIQFGSRIARESNRKNFGSNRAANQASAGSAIIHGPT
;
A
#
# COMPACT_ATOMS: atom_id res chain seq x y z
N MET A 1 -1.34 -18.69 17.91
CA MET A 1 -0.07 -18.08 17.49
C MET A 1 1.06 -19.09 17.17
N ASN A 2 0.78 -20.40 17.11
CA ASN A 2 1.82 -21.44 16.91
C ASN A 2 1.63 -22.28 15.64
N GLN A 3 1.13 -21.72 14.54
CA GLN A 3 0.95 -22.50 13.30
C GLN A 3 1.63 -21.90 12.05
N PHE A 4 2.43 -20.85 12.17
CA PHE A 4 3.13 -20.25 11.01
C PHE A 4 4.65 -20.42 11.03
N SER A 5 5.20 -21.31 11.85
CA SER A 5 6.63 -21.67 11.80
C SER A 5 6.88 -22.97 11.03
N GLN A 6 5.92 -23.45 10.26
CA GLN A 6 6.19 -24.57 9.36
C GLN A 6 6.78 -24.00 8.07
N TYR A 7 8.01 -24.39 7.80
CA TYR A 7 8.67 -24.29 6.50
C TYR A 7 7.72 -24.82 5.44
N VAL A 8 7.18 -23.92 4.62
CA VAL A 8 6.48 -24.34 3.42
C VAL A 8 7.55 -24.74 2.43
N SER A 9 7.93 -26.00 2.46
CA SER A 9 8.71 -26.64 1.41
C SER A 9 7.75 -26.80 0.23
N LEU A 10 7.68 -25.85 -0.68
CA LEU A 10 6.96 -26.02 -1.93
C LEU A 10 7.82 -26.83 -2.86
N LYS A 11 7.41 -28.08 -3.06
CA LYS A 11 7.95 -28.93 -4.11
C LYS A 11 7.41 -28.43 -5.43
N LEU A 12 8.24 -27.79 -6.22
CA LEU A 12 7.96 -27.52 -7.62
C LEU A 12 8.18 -28.85 -8.38
N LEU A 13 7.08 -29.55 -8.66
CA LEU A 13 7.11 -30.81 -9.40
C LEU A 13 7.41 -30.52 -10.88
N TYR A 14 8.13 -31.45 -11.50
CA TYR A 14 8.63 -31.34 -12.86
C TYR A 14 7.52 -31.55 -13.91
N SER A 15 7.35 -30.59 -14.78
CA SER A 15 6.93 -30.78 -16.17
C SER A 15 7.92 -30.02 -17.05
N GLU A 16 8.05 -30.37 -18.30
CA GLU A 16 9.18 -30.00 -19.17
C GLU A 16 9.42 -28.50 -19.36
N GLU A 17 8.53 -27.62 -18.87
CA GLU A 17 8.66 -26.15 -18.92
C GLU A 17 8.06 -25.49 -17.67
N VAL A 18 8.84 -24.73 -16.93
CA VAL A 18 8.34 -23.85 -15.84
C VAL A 18 8.34 -22.42 -16.34
N LEU A 19 7.16 -21.83 -16.48
CA LEU A 19 6.98 -20.43 -16.83
C LEU A 19 6.80 -19.58 -15.57
N ILE A 20 7.72 -18.66 -15.30
CA ILE A 20 7.62 -17.70 -14.21
C ILE A 20 7.22 -16.36 -14.79
N ILE A 21 5.99 -15.91 -14.54
CA ILE A 21 5.50 -14.62 -15.02
C ILE A 21 5.52 -13.66 -13.85
N LEU A 22 6.29 -12.58 -13.98
CA LEU A 22 6.51 -11.59 -12.96
C LEU A 22 5.96 -10.25 -13.44
N VAL A 23 4.86 -9.79 -12.85
CA VAL A 23 4.15 -8.57 -13.26
C VAL A 23 4.11 -7.56 -12.13
N ALA A 24 4.65 -6.38 -12.34
CA ALA A 24 4.45 -5.21 -11.48
C ALA A 24 3.76 -4.07 -12.23
N GLU A 25 2.68 -3.69 -11.68
CA GLU A 25 1.82 -2.51 -11.74
C GLU A 25 1.22 -1.99 -13.06
N ARG A 26 -0.07 -1.76 -12.96
CA ARG A 26 -1.06 -0.75 -13.42
C ARG A 26 -2.14 -1.21 -14.38
N SER A 27 -3.28 -0.48 -14.29
CA SER A 27 -4.50 -0.62 -15.12
C SER A 27 -4.23 -0.72 -16.61
N PHE A 28 -3.15 -0.08 -17.08
CA PHE A 28 -2.63 -0.25 -18.43
C PHE A 28 -2.20 -1.69 -18.73
N LEU A 29 -1.67 -2.41 -17.74
CA LEU A 29 -1.30 -3.82 -17.82
C LEU A 29 -2.51 -4.73 -18.07
N VAL A 30 -3.64 -4.46 -17.44
CA VAL A 30 -4.85 -5.30 -17.60
C VAL A 30 -5.37 -5.25 -19.04
N GLN A 31 -5.29 -4.11 -19.71
CA GLN A 31 -5.73 -3.96 -21.09
C GLN A 31 -4.70 -4.45 -22.13
N ASN A 32 -3.39 -4.29 -21.85
CA ASN A 32 -2.35 -4.56 -22.84
C ASN A 32 -1.58 -5.86 -22.61
N VAL A 33 -1.48 -6.33 -21.36
CA VAL A 33 -0.82 -7.61 -21.03
C VAL A 33 -1.73 -8.81 -21.29
N LYS A 34 -3.04 -8.61 -21.18
CA LYS A 34 -4.01 -9.68 -21.47
C LYS A 34 -3.82 -10.30 -22.86
N PRO A 35 -3.64 -9.54 -23.96
CA PRO A 35 -3.31 -10.12 -25.27
C PRO A 35 -1.93 -10.77 -25.30
N LEU A 36 -0.92 -10.19 -24.64
CA LEU A 36 0.46 -10.68 -24.60
C LEU A 36 0.59 -12.01 -23.85
N LEU A 37 0.00 -12.11 -22.66
CA LEU A 37 -0.07 -13.35 -21.90
C LEU A 37 -0.87 -14.42 -22.66
N GLN A 38 -2.01 -14.05 -23.27
CA GLN A 38 -2.79 -14.96 -24.08
C GLN A 38 -2.07 -15.38 -25.35
N THR A 39 -1.25 -14.52 -25.95
CA THR A 39 -0.48 -14.83 -27.16
C THR A 39 0.71 -15.71 -26.81
N LYS A 40 1.46 -15.46 -25.75
CA LYS A 40 2.56 -16.35 -25.32
C LYS A 40 2.05 -17.69 -24.80
N ILE A 41 1.00 -17.73 -24.01
CA ILE A 41 0.34 -18.98 -23.60
C ILE A 41 -0.20 -19.74 -24.83
N LYS A 42 -0.76 -19.05 -25.86
CA LYS A 42 -1.17 -19.68 -27.10
C LYS A 42 -0.02 -20.11 -27.97
N SER A 43 1.11 -19.43 -28.04
CA SER A 43 2.26 -19.82 -28.86
C SER A 43 2.98 -21.07 -28.32
N GLN A 44 2.85 -21.37 -27.03
CA GLN A 44 3.36 -22.62 -26.45
C GLN A 44 2.48 -23.85 -26.77
N TYR A 45 1.19 -23.63 -27.12
CA TYR A 45 0.23 -24.71 -27.35
C TYR A 45 -0.31 -24.79 -28.79
N LEU A 46 0.23 -24.01 -29.76
CA LEU A 46 -0.16 -24.08 -31.18
C LEU A 46 1.07 -24.22 -32.07
N PRO A 47 1.03 -25.13 -33.07
CA PRO A 47 2.15 -25.35 -33.98
C PRO A 47 2.44 -24.13 -34.85
N ASP A 48 3.72 -24.01 -35.21
CA ASP A 48 4.33 -23.03 -36.10
C ASP A 48 3.48 -22.64 -37.28
N ASN A 49 3.01 -21.43 -37.35
CA ASN A 49 2.74 -20.64 -38.56
C ASN A 49 1.87 -19.40 -38.26
N ILE A 50 2.38 -18.42 -37.55
CA ILE A 50 1.93 -17.02 -37.66
C ILE A 50 3.15 -16.13 -37.55
N GLY A 51 3.42 -15.40 -38.65
CA GLY A 51 4.58 -14.56 -38.83
C GLY A 51 4.73 -13.47 -37.77
N ASP A 52 5.96 -13.18 -37.54
CA ASP A 52 6.52 -12.15 -36.66
C ASP A 52 6.17 -10.75 -37.20
N GLU A 53 4.93 -10.31 -37.02
CA GLU A 53 4.53 -8.93 -37.32
C GLU A 53 3.90 -8.27 -36.09
N GLY A 54 4.69 -7.39 -35.46
CA GLY A 54 4.17 -6.22 -34.80
C GLY A 54 3.94 -6.27 -33.29
N MET A 55 4.93 -6.63 -32.48
CA MET A 55 5.01 -6.08 -31.13
C MET A 55 5.45 -4.62 -31.21
N ASP A 56 4.51 -3.71 -31.02
CA ASP A 56 4.78 -2.28 -31.02
C ASP A 56 5.59 -1.90 -29.77
N ASN A 57 6.93 -1.85 -29.92
CA ASN A 57 7.88 -1.38 -28.91
C ASN A 57 7.77 0.13 -28.65
N ARG A 58 6.66 0.77 -29.01
CA ARG A 58 6.48 2.23 -28.96
C ARG A 58 5.96 2.77 -27.64
N ASP A 59 5.59 1.93 -26.68
CA ASP A 59 5.25 2.43 -25.36
C ASP A 59 6.50 2.43 -24.45
N PRO A 60 7.12 3.61 -24.19
CA PRO A 60 8.34 3.71 -23.40
C PRO A 60 8.14 3.30 -21.94
N LEU A 61 6.89 3.09 -21.50
CA LEU A 61 6.53 2.77 -20.13
C LEU A 61 6.31 1.27 -19.88
N LEU A 62 6.34 0.45 -20.94
CA LEU A 62 6.16 -0.99 -20.83
C LEU A 62 7.35 -1.73 -21.44
N ARG A 63 7.92 -2.68 -20.71
CA ARG A 63 9.00 -3.54 -21.19
C ARG A 63 8.81 -4.98 -20.74
N ILE A 64 9.19 -5.92 -21.60
CA ILE A 64 9.25 -7.35 -21.31
C ILE A 64 10.70 -7.80 -21.40
N GLN A 65 11.16 -8.56 -20.40
CA GLN A 65 12.48 -9.19 -20.39
C GLN A 65 12.34 -10.67 -20.12
N ALA A 66 12.75 -11.49 -21.07
CA ALA A 66 12.82 -12.94 -20.92
C ALA A 66 14.23 -13.37 -20.51
N VAL A 67 14.31 -14.36 -19.64
CA VAL A 67 15.56 -15.00 -19.23
C VAL A 67 15.36 -16.51 -19.30
N GLU A 68 16.23 -17.17 -20.05
CA GLU A 68 16.27 -18.62 -20.16
C GLU A 68 17.35 -19.17 -19.24
N ILE A 69 17.02 -20.20 -18.47
CA ILE A 69 17.97 -20.90 -17.60
C ILE A 69 18.23 -22.27 -18.20
N GLN A 70 19.49 -22.49 -18.56
CA GLN A 70 19.96 -23.75 -19.13
C GLN A 70 20.80 -24.53 -18.09
N ASP A 71 20.65 -25.85 -18.07
CA ASP A 71 21.56 -26.70 -17.33
C ASP A 71 22.84 -26.93 -18.14
N VAL A 72 23.97 -26.45 -17.64
CA VAL A 72 25.28 -26.54 -18.29
C VAL A 72 25.95 -27.89 -18.03
N SER A 73 25.37 -28.75 -17.21
CA SER A 73 25.96 -30.02 -16.79
C SER A 73 25.76 -31.17 -17.78
N ASP A 74 24.84 -31.04 -18.72
CA ASP A 74 24.60 -32.06 -19.76
C ASP A 74 24.83 -31.48 -21.17
N MET A 75 25.53 -32.20 -21.99
CA MET A 75 25.79 -31.82 -23.41
C MET A 75 24.51 -31.75 -24.28
N ARG A 76 23.38 -32.13 -23.74
CA ARG A 76 22.04 -31.90 -24.29
C ARG A 76 21.45 -30.69 -23.55
N THR A 77 21.40 -29.55 -24.20
CA THR A 77 20.77 -28.33 -23.70
C THR A 77 19.33 -28.61 -23.27
N LYS A 78 19.13 -28.91 -21.98
CA LYS A 78 17.80 -29.05 -21.39
C LYS A 78 17.48 -27.72 -20.72
N TYR A 79 16.41 -27.08 -21.18
CA TYR A 79 15.88 -25.89 -20.54
C TYR A 79 15.36 -26.27 -19.16
N VAL A 80 15.74 -25.51 -18.14
CA VAL A 80 15.31 -25.73 -16.75
C VAL A 80 14.13 -24.82 -16.41
N ALA A 81 14.14 -23.61 -16.90
CA ALA A 81 13.07 -22.65 -16.68
C ALA A 81 13.11 -21.48 -17.67
N GLU A 82 11.96 -20.95 -17.98
CA GLU A 82 11.78 -19.64 -18.61
C GLU A 82 11.25 -18.65 -17.58
N MET A 83 11.84 -17.44 -17.52
CA MET A 83 11.36 -16.35 -16.69
C MET A 83 11.00 -15.16 -17.55
N CYS A 84 9.81 -14.62 -17.35
CA CYS A 84 9.33 -13.43 -18.03
C CYS A 84 9.06 -12.33 -17.01
N PHE A 85 9.76 -11.20 -17.14
CA PHE A 85 9.59 -10.02 -16.31
C PHE A 85 8.82 -8.97 -17.08
N LEU A 86 7.77 -8.45 -16.48
CA LEU A 86 6.92 -7.44 -17.07
C LEU A 86 6.73 -6.30 -16.08
N GLY A 87 6.98 -5.07 -16.50
CA GLY A 87 6.84 -3.90 -15.66
C GLY A 87 6.26 -2.71 -16.41
N ALA A 88 5.46 -1.91 -15.70
CA ALA A 88 5.01 -0.61 -16.16
C ALA A 88 5.36 0.46 -15.11
N THR A 89 5.69 1.67 -15.54
CA THR A 89 6.15 2.74 -14.66
C THR A 89 5.14 3.88 -14.58
N LEU A 90 4.74 4.28 -13.36
CA LEU A 90 4.24 5.63 -13.06
C LEU A 90 5.38 6.46 -12.52
N GLN A 91 5.97 7.23 -13.37
CA GLN A 91 7.09 8.03 -12.94
C GLN A 91 6.63 9.22 -12.09
N LEU A 92 7.02 9.22 -10.81
CA LEU A 92 6.77 10.30 -9.87
C LEU A 92 8.06 11.00 -9.44
N ARG A 93 9.22 10.39 -9.70
CA ARG A 93 10.55 10.91 -9.39
C ARG A 93 11.53 10.75 -10.56
N GLY A 94 12.60 11.54 -10.54
CA GLY A 94 13.66 11.52 -11.55
C GLY A 94 13.39 12.40 -12.76
N GLY A 95 14.45 12.89 -13.38
CA GLY A 95 14.40 13.82 -14.51
C GLY A 95 14.26 13.17 -15.89
N VAL A 96 14.38 11.84 -15.97
CA VAL A 96 14.34 11.08 -17.23
C VAL A 96 13.29 9.98 -17.13
N PRO A 97 12.47 9.79 -18.19
CA PRO A 97 11.52 8.66 -18.23
C PRO A 97 12.24 7.32 -18.13
N ILE A 98 11.76 6.45 -17.26
CA ILE A 98 12.35 5.14 -17.00
C ILE A 98 11.31 4.05 -17.26
N SER A 99 11.74 2.99 -17.95
CA SER A 99 10.93 1.80 -18.19
C SER A 99 11.34 0.66 -17.26
N GLN A 100 10.37 -0.13 -16.81
CA GLN A 100 10.60 -1.38 -16.08
C GLN A 100 10.25 -2.58 -16.99
N PRO A 101 10.90 -3.74 -16.77
CA PRO A 101 11.93 -4.05 -15.77
C PRO A 101 13.25 -3.32 -15.99
N PHE A 102 13.94 -3.03 -14.88
CA PHE A 102 15.32 -2.52 -14.93
C PHE A 102 16.28 -3.69 -15.14
N VAL A 103 17.13 -3.61 -16.14
CA VAL A 103 18.17 -4.60 -16.42
C VAL A 103 19.53 -3.94 -16.26
N ALA A 104 20.32 -4.42 -15.31
CA ALA A 104 21.68 -3.96 -15.09
C ALA A 104 22.68 -4.64 -16.06
N ASP A 105 23.85 -4.07 -16.22
CA ASP A 105 24.95 -4.67 -17.00
C ASP A 105 25.35 -6.06 -16.47
N SER A 106 25.18 -6.29 -15.18
CA SER A 106 25.38 -7.57 -14.50
C SER A 106 24.30 -8.62 -14.82
N GLN A 107 23.32 -8.30 -15.67
CA GLN A 107 22.13 -9.09 -15.97
C GLN A 107 21.20 -9.30 -14.75
N ASN A 108 21.38 -8.54 -13.69
CA ASN A 108 20.39 -8.46 -12.63
C ASN A 108 19.15 -7.71 -13.13
N ILE A 109 17.96 -8.17 -12.71
CA ILE A 109 16.69 -7.59 -13.16
C ILE A 109 15.87 -7.19 -11.95
N LEU A 110 15.32 -5.98 -11.96
CA LEU A 110 14.44 -5.46 -10.92
C LEU A 110 13.10 -5.03 -11.52
N VAL A 111 12.04 -5.53 -10.91
CA VAL A 111 10.68 -5.01 -11.06
C VAL A 111 10.25 -4.47 -9.70
N TYR A 112 9.88 -3.20 -9.65
CA TYR A 112 9.66 -2.47 -8.41
C TYR A 112 8.39 -1.64 -8.47
N ASN A 113 7.54 -1.82 -7.47
CA ASN A 113 6.37 -0.98 -7.21
C ASN A 113 6.53 -0.37 -5.82
N GLY A 114 6.77 0.91 -5.74
CA GLY A 114 6.97 1.54 -4.43
C GLY A 114 7.60 2.92 -4.49
N GLU A 115 7.91 3.42 -3.30
CA GLU A 115 8.61 4.68 -3.08
C GLU A 115 9.58 4.54 -1.90
N VAL A 116 10.82 4.97 -2.10
CA VAL A 116 11.84 5.00 -1.05
C VAL A 116 11.83 6.37 -0.38
N PHE A 117 11.32 6.42 0.86
CA PHE A 117 11.35 7.65 1.68
C PHE A 117 12.56 7.71 2.62
N GLY A 118 13.36 6.65 2.70
CA GLY A 118 14.58 6.58 3.49
C GLY A 118 15.15 5.15 3.57
N GLY A 119 16.30 5.01 4.24
CA GLY A 119 17.01 3.73 4.41
C GLY A 119 17.94 3.36 3.27
N VAL A 120 17.62 3.73 2.04
CA VAL A 120 18.49 3.71 0.87
C VAL A 120 18.68 5.15 0.40
N HIS A 121 19.90 5.51 0.08
CA HIS A 121 20.18 6.87 -0.42
C HIS A 121 19.66 7.03 -1.85
N VAL A 122 18.83 8.03 -2.06
CA VAL A 122 18.28 8.39 -3.37
C VAL A 122 18.68 9.84 -3.65
N GLU A 123 19.44 10.06 -4.70
CA GLU A 123 19.79 11.39 -5.16
C GLU A 123 18.55 12.15 -5.65
N CYS A 124 18.53 13.47 -5.50
CA CYS A 124 17.34 14.28 -5.76
C CYS A 124 16.86 14.26 -7.23
N ASP A 125 17.75 14.00 -8.17
CA ASP A 125 17.51 13.94 -9.61
C ASP A 125 17.30 12.51 -10.14
N LYS A 126 17.51 11.49 -9.28
CA LYS A 126 17.38 10.07 -9.66
C LYS A 126 16.05 9.45 -9.26
N ASN A 127 15.69 8.42 -10.01
CA ASN A 127 14.60 7.55 -9.65
C ASN A 127 15.03 6.63 -8.51
N ASP A 128 14.11 6.39 -7.57
CA ASP A 128 14.37 5.55 -6.39
C ASP A 128 14.56 4.07 -6.75
N ALA A 129 13.91 3.56 -7.80
CA ALA A 129 14.11 2.18 -8.25
C ALA A 129 15.51 1.96 -8.84
N GLU A 130 16.10 2.94 -9.53
CA GLU A 130 17.50 2.87 -9.98
C GLU A 130 18.47 2.84 -8.80
N SER A 131 18.24 3.72 -7.82
CA SER A 131 19.03 3.75 -6.59
C SER A 131 18.93 2.45 -5.80
N LEU A 132 17.74 1.85 -5.78
CA LEU A 132 17.52 0.54 -5.15
C LEU A 132 18.25 -0.57 -5.90
N LEU A 133 18.16 -0.62 -7.24
CA LEU A 133 18.88 -1.61 -8.05
C LEU A 133 20.39 -1.52 -7.79
N TYR A 134 20.96 -0.32 -7.81
CA TYR A 134 22.37 -0.10 -7.51
C TYR A 134 22.75 -0.60 -6.09
N ALA A 135 21.88 -0.40 -5.09
CA ALA A 135 22.10 -0.92 -3.74
C ALA A 135 22.04 -2.45 -3.68
N LEU A 136 21.12 -3.07 -4.44
CA LEU A 136 20.95 -4.51 -4.51
C LEU A 136 22.10 -5.21 -5.27
N GLU A 137 22.66 -4.59 -6.31
CA GLU A 137 23.82 -5.11 -7.05
C GLU A 137 25.07 -5.23 -6.18
N ARG A 138 25.17 -4.42 -5.14
CA ARG A 138 26.29 -4.43 -4.19
C ARG A 138 26.10 -5.51 -3.09
N CYS A 139 24.96 -6.17 -3.05
CA CYS A 139 24.71 -7.24 -2.11
C CYS A 139 25.57 -8.47 -2.40
N CYS A 140 25.83 -9.26 -1.37
CA CYS A 140 26.49 -10.53 -1.55
C CYS A 140 25.61 -11.51 -2.34
N SER A 141 26.25 -12.33 -3.17
CA SER A 141 25.61 -13.42 -3.91
C SER A 141 25.89 -14.78 -3.27
N CYS A 142 25.99 -14.83 -1.94
CA CYS A 142 26.29 -16.05 -1.21
C CYS A 142 25.09 -17.00 -1.23
N ASP A 143 25.41 -18.28 -1.35
CA ASP A 143 24.38 -19.33 -1.28
C ASP A 143 23.89 -19.47 0.17
N PHE A 144 22.67 -18.97 0.42
CA PHE A 144 21.96 -19.10 1.70
C PHE A 144 21.43 -20.53 1.93
N SER A 145 21.73 -21.49 1.05
CA SER A 145 21.32 -22.90 1.20
C SER A 145 22.05 -23.61 2.34
N ARG A 146 23.17 -23.05 2.81
CA ARG A 146 23.96 -23.62 3.91
C ARG A 146 23.57 -22.94 5.23
N LEU A 147 22.70 -23.60 5.98
CA LEU A 147 22.09 -23.11 7.23
C LEU A 147 23.09 -22.75 8.36
N ASP A 148 24.34 -23.17 8.28
CA ASP A 148 25.22 -23.17 9.46
C ASP A 148 26.49 -22.30 9.33
N LYS A 149 26.67 -21.55 8.24
CA LYS A 149 27.84 -20.67 8.12
C LYS A 149 27.43 -19.23 7.93
N ALA A 150 27.84 -18.37 8.89
CA ALA A 150 27.82 -16.93 8.69
C ALA A 150 28.47 -16.60 7.34
N CYS A 151 27.82 -15.76 6.55
CA CYS A 151 28.34 -15.33 5.27
C CYS A 151 29.72 -14.67 5.49
N SER A 152 30.78 -15.24 4.93
CA SER A 152 32.14 -14.66 4.98
C SER A 152 32.20 -13.27 4.32
N CYS A 153 31.15 -12.85 3.61
CA CYS A 153 31.01 -11.51 3.01
C CYS A 153 30.80 -10.41 4.04
N ASN A 154 30.32 -10.74 5.27
CA ASN A 154 30.22 -9.77 6.37
C ASN A 154 31.60 -9.23 6.79
N GLU A 155 32.65 -10.03 6.65
CA GLU A 155 34.01 -9.59 6.91
C GLU A 155 34.48 -8.49 5.92
N ASN A 156 33.86 -8.43 4.72
CA ASN A 156 34.13 -7.45 3.68
C ASN A 156 33.12 -6.29 3.66
N GLY A 157 32.25 -6.14 4.66
CA GLY A 157 31.27 -5.07 4.79
C GLY A 157 30.15 -5.10 3.74
N ARG A 158 29.95 -6.20 3.00
CA ARG A 158 28.86 -6.33 2.03
C ARG A 158 27.57 -6.76 2.73
N LYS A 159 26.50 -6.01 2.49
CA LYS A 159 25.16 -6.35 2.99
C LYS A 159 24.55 -7.49 2.18
N SER A 160 23.65 -8.24 2.81
CA SER A 160 22.77 -9.18 2.13
C SER A 160 21.52 -8.45 1.58
N VAL A 161 20.83 -9.08 0.62
CA VAL A 161 19.54 -8.54 0.09
C VAL A 161 18.51 -8.30 1.22
N PRO A 162 18.28 -9.24 2.16
CA PRO A 162 17.39 -8.98 3.29
C PRO A 162 17.79 -7.80 4.18
N GLU A 163 19.10 -7.54 4.36
CA GLU A 163 19.56 -6.37 5.11
C GLU A 163 19.22 -5.06 4.40
N VAL A 164 19.45 -4.97 3.08
CA VAL A 164 19.12 -3.78 2.31
C VAL A 164 17.61 -3.54 2.31
N LEU A 165 16.80 -4.57 2.03
CA LEU A 165 15.35 -4.45 1.98
C LEU A 165 14.74 -4.11 3.36
N SER A 166 15.37 -4.58 4.44
CA SER A 166 14.92 -4.25 5.82
C SER A 166 15.20 -2.80 6.22
N LEU A 167 16.05 -2.09 5.50
CA LEU A 167 16.35 -0.67 5.77
C LEU A 167 15.36 0.28 5.11
N ILE A 168 14.68 -0.16 4.05
CA ILE A 168 13.80 0.72 3.28
C ILE A 168 12.67 1.25 4.16
N LYS A 169 12.55 2.56 4.24
CA LYS A 169 11.37 3.25 4.74
C LYS A 169 10.52 3.65 3.55
N GLY A 170 9.27 3.23 3.55
CA GLY A 170 8.34 3.49 2.45
C GLY A 170 7.61 2.24 1.96
N PRO A 171 6.56 2.42 1.15
CA PRO A 171 5.80 1.32 0.57
C PRO A 171 6.61 0.66 -0.53
N TRP A 172 6.65 -0.68 -0.55
CA TRP A 172 7.25 -1.40 -1.65
C TRP A 172 6.70 -2.82 -1.83
N ALA A 173 6.66 -3.24 -3.09
CA ALA A 173 6.62 -4.62 -3.54
C ALA A 173 7.66 -4.76 -4.65
N LEU A 174 8.40 -5.85 -4.68
CA LEU A 174 9.47 -6.05 -5.67
C LEU A 174 9.66 -7.50 -6.05
N ILE A 175 10.30 -7.65 -7.21
CA ILE A 175 10.85 -8.89 -7.71
C ILE A 175 12.24 -8.56 -8.24
N TYR A 176 13.25 -9.24 -7.73
CA TYR A 176 14.64 -9.02 -8.08
C TYR A 176 15.33 -10.33 -8.45
N TRP A 177 15.79 -10.43 -9.68
CA TRP A 177 16.63 -11.51 -10.16
C TRP A 177 18.09 -11.19 -9.93
N GLN A 178 18.80 -12.02 -9.20
CA GLN A 178 20.23 -11.94 -8.98
C GLN A 178 20.93 -13.01 -9.83
N GLU A 179 21.48 -12.58 -10.97
CA GLU A 179 22.03 -13.46 -11.99
C GLU A 179 23.16 -14.36 -11.45
N LYS A 180 24.08 -13.78 -10.69
CA LYS A 180 25.26 -14.50 -10.18
C LYS A 180 24.91 -15.66 -9.25
N SER A 181 23.88 -15.51 -8.43
CA SER A 181 23.41 -16.55 -7.50
C SER A 181 22.26 -17.35 -8.05
N LYS A 182 21.76 -17.06 -9.26
CA LYS A 182 20.55 -17.67 -9.84
C LYS A 182 19.39 -17.68 -8.83
N THR A 183 19.16 -16.54 -8.17
CA THR A 183 18.18 -16.42 -7.10
C THR A 183 17.15 -15.35 -7.46
N ILE A 184 15.86 -15.71 -7.37
CA ILE A 184 14.76 -14.77 -7.41
C ILE A 184 14.47 -14.33 -5.99
N TRP A 185 14.55 -13.03 -5.73
CA TRP A 185 14.11 -12.38 -4.52
C TRP A 185 12.78 -11.69 -4.78
N PHE A 186 11.82 -11.83 -3.88
CA PHE A 186 10.53 -11.17 -4.00
C PHE A 186 9.94 -10.88 -2.62
N GLY A 187 9.02 -9.95 -2.58
CA GLY A 187 8.37 -9.61 -1.33
C GLY A 187 7.72 -8.25 -1.34
N ARG A 188 7.20 -7.87 -0.18
CA ARG A 188 6.61 -6.56 0.05
C ARG A 188 6.90 -6.06 1.46
N ASP A 189 6.77 -4.74 1.66
CA ASP A 189 7.07 -4.08 2.92
C ASP A 189 6.29 -4.65 4.11
N ALA A 190 6.75 -4.34 5.30
CA ALA A 190 6.24 -4.91 6.55
C ALA A 190 4.76 -4.61 6.83
N LEU A 191 4.20 -3.58 6.21
CA LEU A 191 2.80 -3.17 6.32
C LEU A 191 1.97 -3.56 5.09
N GLY A 192 2.62 -4.07 4.03
CA GLY A 192 2.00 -4.48 2.78
C GLY A 192 1.29 -3.36 2.03
N ARG A 193 1.88 -2.15 2.04
CA ARG A 193 1.30 -0.93 1.45
C ARG A 193 1.24 -0.96 -0.07
N ARG A 194 1.94 -1.93 -0.71
CA ARG A 194 1.79 -2.26 -2.13
C ARG A 194 1.26 -3.67 -2.30
N SER A 195 0.43 -3.85 -3.30
CA SER A 195 -0.12 -5.16 -3.63
C SER A 195 0.94 -6.08 -4.24
N LEU A 196 0.96 -7.31 -3.80
CA LEU A 196 1.65 -8.41 -4.45
C LEU A 196 0.86 -9.69 -4.22
N LEU A 197 0.36 -10.26 -5.30
CA LEU A 197 -0.36 -11.52 -5.33
C LEU A 197 0.58 -12.62 -5.79
N VAL A 198 0.30 -13.83 -5.38
CA VAL A 198 1.06 -15.01 -5.78
C VAL A 198 0.12 -16.12 -6.22
N HIS A 199 0.45 -16.73 -7.34
CA HIS A 199 -0.06 -18.02 -7.76
C HIS A 199 1.08 -19.04 -7.59
N TRP A 200 0.81 -20.03 -6.73
CA TRP A 200 1.77 -21.09 -6.47
C TRP A 200 1.59 -22.23 -7.45
N PRO A 201 2.68 -22.87 -7.91
CA PRO A 201 2.57 -24.07 -8.72
C PRO A 201 1.81 -25.18 -8.01
N THR A 202 1.06 -25.94 -8.77
CA THR A 202 0.34 -27.13 -8.31
C THR A 202 0.83 -28.37 -9.04
N SER A 203 0.29 -29.57 -8.73
CA SER A 203 0.56 -30.80 -9.47
C SER A 203 0.14 -30.70 -10.95
N ASP A 204 -0.89 -29.88 -11.22
CA ASP A 204 -1.52 -29.81 -12.53
C ASP A 204 -1.11 -28.55 -13.30
N ASP A 205 -0.44 -27.61 -12.62
CA ASP A 205 0.03 -26.35 -13.16
C ASP A 205 1.39 -25.98 -12.59
N SER A 206 2.41 -25.99 -13.41
CA SER A 206 3.79 -25.66 -13.03
C SER A 206 4.08 -24.16 -12.96
N LEU A 207 3.09 -23.30 -13.22
CA LEU A 207 3.28 -21.86 -13.23
C LEU A 207 3.50 -21.30 -11.84
N PHE A 208 4.58 -20.54 -11.68
CA PHE A 208 4.80 -19.65 -10.54
C PHE A 208 4.62 -18.22 -11.00
N VAL A 209 3.59 -17.53 -10.48
CA VAL A 209 3.29 -16.17 -10.92
C VAL A 209 3.23 -15.22 -9.74
N LEU A 210 3.92 -14.09 -9.87
CA LEU A 210 3.83 -12.96 -8.97
C LEU A 210 3.24 -11.75 -9.72
N SER A 211 2.23 -11.11 -9.16
CA SER A 211 1.58 -9.98 -9.81
C SER A 211 1.02 -8.96 -8.81
N SER A 212 1.01 -7.69 -9.17
CA SER A 212 0.33 -6.66 -8.39
C SER A 212 -1.19 -6.73 -8.48
N VAL A 213 -1.72 -7.35 -9.53
CA VAL A 213 -3.16 -7.52 -9.79
C VAL A 213 -3.44 -8.93 -10.29
N SER A 214 -4.64 -9.44 -10.02
CA SER A 214 -5.09 -10.71 -10.57
C SER A 214 -5.44 -10.58 -12.06
N PRO A 215 -4.99 -11.47 -12.96
CA PRO A 215 -5.38 -11.43 -14.36
C PRO A 215 -6.88 -11.63 -14.53
N THR A 216 -7.56 -10.70 -15.19
CA THR A 216 -9.02 -10.67 -15.35
C THR A 216 -9.61 -11.86 -16.11
N SER A 217 -8.85 -12.43 -17.04
CA SER A 217 -9.29 -13.59 -17.83
C SER A 217 -9.49 -14.87 -17.00
N LEU A 218 -8.77 -14.97 -15.88
CA LEU A 218 -8.81 -16.14 -15.01
C LEU A 218 -9.95 -16.05 -13.98
N VAL A 219 -10.43 -14.85 -13.68
CA VAL A 219 -11.51 -14.61 -12.69
C VAL A 219 -12.90 -14.85 -13.30
N ARG A 220 -13.09 -14.52 -14.59
CA ARG A 220 -14.42 -14.61 -15.24
C ARG A 220 -14.98 -16.02 -15.42
N LYS A 221 -14.13 -17.03 -15.52
CA LYS A 221 -14.61 -18.44 -15.74
C LYS A 221 -15.06 -19.13 -14.46
N ASP A 222 -14.61 -18.67 -13.30
CA ASP A 222 -14.99 -19.25 -12.01
C ASP A 222 -16.27 -18.67 -11.41
N CYS A 223 -16.69 -17.49 -11.88
CA CYS A 223 -17.87 -16.82 -11.32
C CYS A 223 -19.17 -17.23 -11.98
N GLY A 224 -19.20 -18.29 -12.80
CA GLY A 224 -20.45 -18.85 -13.33
C GLY A 224 -21.42 -17.84 -13.98
N PHE A 225 -20.90 -16.74 -14.57
CA PHE A 225 -21.74 -15.81 -15.31
C PHE A 225 -22.17 -16.45 -16.64
N ASN A 226 -23.15 -17.32 -16.57
CA ASN A 226 -23.96 -17.67 -17.73
C ASN A 226 -24.83 -16.46 -18.08
N SER A 227 -24.32 -15.58 -18.96
CA SER A 227 -25.23 -14.75 -19.73
C SER A 227 -26.06 -15.70 -20.59
N SER A 228 -27.35 -15.79 -20.30
CA SER A 228 -28.34 -16.45 -21.14
C SER A 228 -28.40 -15.75 -22.50
N PHE A 229 -27.54 -16.15 -23.42
CA PHE A 229 -27.74 -15.93 -24.84
C PHE A 229 -28.19 -17.28 -25.44
N ASN A 230 -29.48 -17.37 -25.64
CA ASN A 230 -30.07 -18.38 -26.48
C ASN A 230 -29.59 -18.17 -27.93
N GLY A 231 -29.01 -19.22 -28.53
CA GLY A 231 -28.92 -19.33 -29.94
C GLY A 231 -27.65 -19.92 -30.52
N PHE A 232 -27.78 -21.13 -31.03
CA PHE A 232 -26.98 -21.88 -31.99
C PHE A 232 -25.80 -22.71 -31.47
N GLY A 233 -25.98 -23.99 -31.64
CA GLY A 233 -25.07 -25.08 -31.28
C GLY A 233 -23.75 -25.05 -32.03
N GLY A 234 -22.71 -25.31 -31.30
CA GLY A 234 -21.37 -25.67 -31.73
C GLY A 234 -20.71 -26.36 -30.54
N GLY A 235 -20.31 -27.63 -30.75
CA GLY A 235 -19.79 -28.49 -29.71
C GLY A 235 -18.59 -27.86 -29.00
N GLU A 236 -18.73 -27.64 -27.71
CA GLU A 236 -17.64 -27.26 -26.82
C GLU A 236 -16.86 -28.52 -26.46
N ASP A 237 -15.55 -28.44 -26.66
CA ASP A 237 -14.61 -29.52 -26.36
C ASP A 237 -14.50 -29.64 -24.81
N PRO A 238 -14.83 -30.80 -24.21
CA PRO A 238 -14.82 -30.98 -22.74
C PRO A 238 -13.41 -30.77 -22.12
N GLU A 239 -12.34 -31.00 -22.87
CA GLU A 239 -10.96 -30.82 -22.38
C GLU A 239 -10.61 -29.36 -22.16
N LEU A 240 -11.25 -28.40 -22.85
CA LEU A 240 -10.99 -26.97 -22.64
C LEU A 240 -11.62 -26.42 -21.34
N LEU A 241 -12.63 -27.11 -20.81
CA LEU A 241 -13.32 -26.76 -19.56
C LEU A 241 -12.54 -27.20 -18.31
N GLU A 242 -11.80 -28.33 -18.37
CA GLU A 242 -10.99 -28.79 -17.22
C GLU A 242 -9.73 -27.96 -17.01
N ILE A 243 -9.09 -27.46 -18.06
CA ILE A 243 -7.88 -26.63 -17.97
C ILE A 243 -8.16 -25.29 -17.28
N THR A 244 -9.41 -24.82 -17.31
CA THR A 244 -9.77 -23.49 -16.78
C THR A 244 -10.17 -23.50 -15.29
N SER A 245 -10.41 -24.65 -14.68
CA SER A 245 -10.79 -24.78 -13.28
C SER A 245 -9.61 -24.65 -12.31
N ASN A 246 -8.37 -24.86 -12.78
CA ASN A 246 -7.19 -24.94 -11.93
C ASN A 246 -6.47 -23.59 -11.69
N PHE A 247 -6.82 -22.53 -12.42
CA PHE A 247 -6.16 -21.22 -12.30
C PHE A 247 -6.70 -20.31 -11.17
N CYS A 248 -7.45 -20.84 -10.22
CA CYS A 248 -8.18 -20.05 -9.22
C CYS A 248 -7.46 -19.78 -7.92
N TYR A 249 -6.25 -20.22 -7.76
CA TYR A 249 -5.54 -20.10 -6.47
C TYR A 249 -4.58 -18.92 -6.43
N TRP A 250 -5.14 -17.70 -6.44
CA TRP A 250 -4.39 -16.50 -6.13
C TRP A 250 -4.48 -16.19 -4.64
N GLU A 251 -3.35 -15.86 -4.04
CA GLU A 251 -3.27 -15.41 -2.65
C GLU A 251 -2.56 -14.07 -2.56
N GLU A 252 -2.94 -13.25 -1.58
CA GLU A 252 -2.10 -12.13 -1.22
C GLU A 252 -0.82 -12.64 -0.55
N LEU A 253 0.35 -12.30 -1.11
CA LEU A 253 1.62 -12.66 -0.50
C LEU A 253 1.73 -12.01 0.89
N PRO A 254 1.96 -12.76 1.97
CA PRO A 254 2.18 -12.16 3.30
C PRO A 254 3.38 -11.23 3.30
N CYS A 255 3.36 -10.18 4.14
CA CYS A 255 4.48 -9.26 4.29
C CYS A 255 5.76 -10.00 4.63
N GLY A 256 6.84 -9.68 3.92
CA GLY A 256 8.11 -10.35 4.11
C GLY A 256 9.02 -10.31 2.89
N ILE A 257 10.20 -10.85 3.08
CA ILE A 257 11.23 -11.03 2.07
C ILE A 257 11.35 -12.52 1.79
N TYR A 258 11.24 -12.91 0.54
CA TYR A 258 11.28 -14.30 0.11
C TYR A 258 12.35 -14.50 -0.95
N SER A 259 12.86 -15.70 -1.06
CA SER A 259 13.75 -16.09 -2.17
C SER A 259 13.49 -17.51 -2.67
N VAL A 260 13.77 -17.71 -3.93
CA VAL A 260 13.87 -19.02 -4.59
C VAL A 260 15.22 -19.10 -5.27
N HIS A 261 16.01 -20.07 -4.91
CA HIS A 261 17.28 -20.36 -5.58
C HIS A 261 17.07 -21.46 -6.62
N LEU A 262 17.36 -21.15 -7.87
CA LEU A 262 17.23 -22.08 -8.97
C LEU A 262 18.50 -22.91 -9.09
N LYS A 263 18.43 -24.17 -8.69
CA LYS A 263 19.56 -25.11 -8.80
C LYS A 263 19.51 -25.83 -10.13
N GLY A 264 20.62 -25.87 -10.85
CA GLY A 264 20.80 -26.81 -11.94
C GLY A 264 20.65 -28.25 -11.39
N LEU A 265 19.95 -29.08 -12.12
CA LEU A 265 19.69 -30.48 -11.78
C LEU A 265 21.00 -31.25 -11.67
N LYS A 266 21.26 -31.85 -10.52
CA LYS A 266 22.23 -32.93 -10.42
C LYS A 266 21.47 -34.22 -10.71
N THR A 267 21.61 -34.75 -11.92
CA THR A 267 21.14 -36.09 -12.28
C THR A 267 21.90 -37.11 -11.44
N ASN A 268 21.27 -37.62 -10.40
CA ASN A 268 21.73 -38.86 -9.79
C ASN A 268 21.15 -40.03 -10.59
N GLU A 269 21.97 -40.79 -11.28
CA GLU A 269 21.65 -41.83 -12.27
C GLU A 269 20.76 -42.99 -11.79
N PHE A 270 20.29 -43.03 -10.53
CA PHE A 270 19.64 -44.23 -9.99
C PHE A 270 18.34 -44.02 -9.18
N SER A 271 17.68 -42.91 -9.20
CA SER A 271 16.37 -42.83 -8.54
C SER A 271 15.37 -41.96 -9.31
N VAL A 272 14.29 -42.58 -9.76
CA VAL A 272 13.04 -41.90 -10.13
C VAL A 272 12.46 -41.24 -8.87
N LYS A 273 13.05 -40.14 -8.43
CA LYS A 273 12.50 -39.31 -7.35
C LYS A 273 12.25 -37.93 -7.92
N GLU A 274 11.06 -37.42 -7.60
CA GLU A 274 10.59 -36.08 -7.86
C GLU A 274 11.72 -35.05 -7.72
N GLU A 275 12.12 -34.41 -8.79
CA GLU A 275 13.19 -33.44 -8.84
C GLU A 275 12.62 -32.06 -8.43
N PHE A 276 13.27 -31.41 -7.48
CA PHE A 276 12.86 -30.08 -6.99
C PHE A 276 13.53 -28.99 -7.81
N PHE A 277 12.74 -28.04 -8.29
CA PHE A 277 13.23 -26.86 -8.99
C PHE A 277 13.79 -25.78 -8.05
N GLY A 278 13.20 -25.61 -6.89
CA GLY A 278 13.65 -24.66 -5.86
C GLY A 278 12.77 -24.69 -4.61
N GLU A 279 13.34 -24.20 -3.52
CA GLU A 279 12.64 -24.06 -2.25
C GLU A 279 12.38 -22.58 -1.97
N VAL A 280 11.12 -22.22 -1.68
CA VAL A 280 10.77 -20.87 -1.26
C VAL A 280 11.22 -20.68 0.19
N ARG A 281 12.05 -19.68 0.42
CA ARG A 281 12.52 -19.32 1.75
C ARG A 281 12.01 -17.95 2.14
N LYS A 282 11.43 -17.86 3.34
CA LYS A 282 11.11 -16.60 3.97
C LYS A 282 12.28 -16.16 4.86
N HIS A 283 12.70 -14.90 4.71
CA HIS A 283 13.78 -14.32 5.47
C HIS A 283 13.25 -13.43 6.61
N GLU A 284 13.98 -13.39 7.70
CA GLU A 284 13.69 -12.47 8.80
C GLU A 284 14.09 -11.06 8.44
N TRP A 285 13.33 -10.10 8.95
CA TRP A 285 13.70 -8.69 8.90
C TRP A 285 14.96 -8.46 9.71
N LYS A 286 15.99 -7.88 9.10
CA LYS A 286 17.29 -7.67 9.74
C LYS A 286 17.41 -6.37 10.52
N ASN A 287 16.46 -5.44 10.34
CA ASN A 287 16.44 -4.17 11.06
C ASN A 287 15.72 -4.32 12.41
N PRO A 288 16.41 -4.13 13.57
CA PRO A 288 15.79 -4.28 14.89
C PRO A 288 14.66 -3.26 15.16
N LEU A 289 14.76 -2.04 14.61
CA LEU A 289 13.72 -1.02 14.75
C LEU A 289 12.46 -1.42 14.01
N LEU A 290 12.60 -1.96 12.79
CA LEU A 290 11.47 -2.47 12.02
C LEU A 290 10.81 -3.66 12.74
N ASN A 291 11.60 -4.55 13.35
CA ASN A 291 11.06 -5.66 14.12
C ASN A 291 10.22 -5.22 15.32
N LYS A 292 10.64 -4.15 16.03
CA LYS A 292 9.84 -3.55 17.12
C LYS A 292 8.52 -2.98 16.58
N LEU A 293 8.58 -2.30 15.44
CA LEU A 293 7.41 -1.73 14.78
C LEU A 293 6.40 -2.82 14.35
N ILE A 294 6.88 -3.93 13.77
CA ILE A 294 6.03 -5.06 13.34
C ILE A 294 5.31 -5.71 14.53
N LYS A 295 6.01 -5.90 15.66
CA LYS A 295 5.41 -6.41 16.88
C LYS A 295 4.34 -5.49 17.44
N TRP A 296 4.43 -4.22 17.13
CA TRP A 296 3.52 -3.16 17.54
C TRP A 296 3.26 -3.17 19.05
N GLU A 297 4.34 -3.21 19.82
CA GLU A 297 4.32 -3.28 21.27
C GLU A 297 4.48 -1.89 21.88
N ARG A 298 3.57 -1.51 22.77
CA ARG A 298 3.60 -0.28 23.54
C ARG A 298 3.98 -0.59 24.98
N THR A 299 4.87 0.21 25.54
CA THR A 299 5.35 0.00 26.92
C THR A 299 4.45 0.64 27.98
N LEU A 300 3.83 1.78 27.66
CA LEU A 300 3.02 2.56 28.60
C LEU A 300 1.54 2.35 28.34
N LEU A 301 0.95 1.32 28.95
CA LEU A 301 -0.46 0.95 28.76
C LEU A 301 -1.39 1.54 29.83
N VAL A 302 -0.92 1.62 31.08
CA VAL A 302 -1.70 2.06 32.23
C VAL A 302 -0.93 3.15 32.98
N PRO A 303 -1.60 4.24 33.43
CA PRO A 303 -0.96 5.22 34.28
C PRO A 303 -0.40 4.55 35.53
N GLN A 304 0.86 4.80 35.84
CA GLN A 304 1.42 4.37 37.13
C GLN A 304 0.78 5.22 38.21
N VAL A 305 0.01 4.60 39.11
CA VAL A 305 -0.46 5.23 40.30
C VAL A 305 0.74 5.43 41.24
N VAL A 306 1.36 6.58 41.15
CA VAL A 306 2.33 6.99 42.17
C VAL A 306 1.53 7.16 43.47
N LYS A 307 1.59 6.14 44.34
CA LYS A 307 1.15 6.31 45.72
C LYS A 307 2.08 7.34 46.34
N SER A 308 1.65 8.58 46.36
CA SER A 308 2.29 9.59 47.19
C SER A 308 2.10 9.16 48.64
N TYR A 309 3.10 8.50 49.20
CA TYR A 309 3.24 8.43 50.63
C TYR A 309 3.64 9.85 51.04
N SER A 310 2.72 10.55 51.68
CA SER A 310 2.98 11.79 52.38
C SER A 310 3.89 11.47 53.57
N HIS A 311 5.18 11.57 53.35
CA HIS A 311 6.12 11.84 54.42
C HIS A 311 6.62 13.25 54.19
N ASP A 312 6.21 14.14 55.09
CA ASP A 312 6.75 15.46 55.26
C ASP A 312 8.22 15.33 55.70
N GLU A 313 9.12 15.40 54.74
CA GLU A 313 10.50 15.80 54.95
C GLU A 313 11.01 16.48 53.66
N PRO A 314 11.62 17.68 53.77
CA PRO A 314 12.15 18.39 52.62
C PRO A 314 13.47 17.74 52.20
N LEU A 315 13.48 16.95 51.11
CA LEU A 315 14.68 16.50 50.48
C LEU A 315 15.12 17.50 49.42
N GLU A 316 16.34 17.95 49.56
CA GLU A 316 17.07 18.78 48.59
C GLU A 316 17.11 18.09 47.20
N PRO A 317 17.15 18.84 46.09
CA PRO A 317 17.14 18.27 44.74
C PRO A 317 18.55 17.76 44.37
N GLU A 318 18.81 16.47 44.57
CA GLU A 318 19.95 15.82 43.92
C GLU A 318 19.66 15.68 42.41
N GLY A 319 20.47 16.40 41.63
CA GLY A 319 20.43 16.38 40.18
C GLY A 319 20.85 15.01 39.63
N PHE A 320 19.91 14.27 39.04
CA PHE A 320 20.24 13.16 38.18
C PHE A 320 20.52 13.68 36.77
N LEU A 321 21.79 13.90 36.50
CA LEU A 321 22.32 14.16 35.18
C LEU A 321 22.36 12.81 34.41
N LEU A 322 21.39 12.53 33.57
CA LEU A 322 21.55 11.50 32.54
C LEU A 322 22.35 12.11 31.38
N THR A 323 23.63 11.79 31.35
CA THR A 323 24.50 12.03 30.22
C THR A 323 24.05 11.17 29.04
N LEU A 324 23.42 11.81 28.06
CA LEU A 324 23.29 11.25 26.71
C LEU A 324 24.64 11.45 26.03
N SER A 325 25.30 10.35 25.74
CA SER A 325 26.51 10.33 24.92
C SER A 325 26.21 10.81 23.50
N ASP A 326 26.89 11.90 23.13
CA ASP A 326 26.99 12.40 21.76
C ASP A 326 27.67 11.40 20.86
N THR A 327 26.88 10.63 20.07
CA THR A 327 27.36 10.06 18.81
C THR A 327 26.13 9.79 17.96
N ASP A 328 25.80 10.72 17.08
CA ASP A 328 25.16 10.58 15.77
C ASP A 328 24.60 11.91 15.27
N ARG A 329 25.48 12.92 15.20
CA ARG A 329 25.27 14.09 14.32
C ARG A 329 25.83 13.74 12.95
N LEU A 330 25.02 13.20 12.09
CA LEU A 330 25.32 13.21 10.66
C LEU A 330 24.92 14.56 10.08
N HIS A 331 25.95 15.25 9.59
CA HIS A 331 25.90 16.50 8.87
C HIS A 331 24.96 16.43 7.65
N TYR A 332 23.94 17.25 7.63
CA TYR A 332 23.33 17.73 6.40
C TYR A 332 23.88 19.15 6.15
N SER A 333 24.83 19.27 5.25
CA SER A 333 25.19 20.55 4.65
C SER A 333 24.19 20.86 3.54
N ALA A 334 23.28 21.78 3.79
CA ALA A 334 22.58 22.48 2.73
C ALA A 334 23.25 23.87 2.63
N ALA A 335 24.01 24.08 1.57
CA ALA A 335 24.30 25.41 1.08
C ALA A 335 23.07 25.88 0.30
N ASP A 336 22.43 26.95 0.71
CA ASP A 336 22.39 28.23 0.05
C ASP A 336 21.41 29.20 0.75
N ASN A 337 21.91 30.43 0.81
CA ASN A 337 21.35 31.63 1.37
C ASN A 337 19.93 31.98 0.85
N HIS A 338 19.00 32.36 1.75
CA HIS A 338 18.37 33.69 1.76
C HIS A 338 17.42 33.89 2.94
N SER A 339 17.61 35.05 3.59
CA SER A 339 16.73 35.85 4.45
C SER A 339 16.55 35.42 5.91
N ASP A 340 17.42 35.99 6.74
CA ASP A 340 17.20 36.36 8.14
C ASP A 340 15.96 37.24 8.27
N THR A 341 14.92 36.77 8.97
CA THR A 341 13.97 37.63 9.69
C THR A 341 13.05 36.89 10.68
N TYR A 342 13.27 35.66 11.05
CA TYR A 342 12.42 34.95 12.03
C TYR A 342 13.16 34.27 13.20
N SER A 343 14.34 34.74 13.59
CA SER A 343 15.19 34.03 14.57
C SER A 343 15.37 34.72 15.92
N SER A 344 14.49 35.62 16.40
CA SER A 344 14.75 36.29 17.67
C SER A 344 13.68 36.20 18.78
N LEU A 345 12.63 35.37 18.63
CA LEU A 345 11.58 35.25 19.67
C LEU A 345 11.28 33.83 20.15
N THR A 346 12.09 32.84 19.82
CA THR A 346 11.72 31.43 20.06
C THR A 346 12.60 30.65 21.04
N ASN A 347 13.66 31.19 21.62
CA ASN A 347 14.69 30.33 22.23
C ASN A 347 14.58 30.08 23.76
N THR A 348 13.58 30.51 24.48
CA THR A 348 13.53 30.28 25.95
C THR A 348 12.19 29.79 26.53
N VAL A 349 11.09 29.87 25.77
CA VAL A 349 9.78 29.34 26.23
C VAL A 349 9.41 28.05 25.46
N VAL A 350 10.11 27.79 24.37
CA VAL A 350 9.76 26.79 23.37
C VAL A 350 10.20 25.37 23.76
N GLN A 351 11.27 25.17 24.52
CA GLN A 351 11.81 23.86 24.85
C GLN A 351 10.91 22.99 25.73
N SER A 352 10.13 23.57 26.66
CA SER A 352 9.22 22.80 27.54
C SER A 352 7.89 22.40 26.86
N GLY A 353 7.49 23.10 25.79
CA GLY A 353 6.25 22.84 25.09
C GLY A 353 6.34 21.70 24.06
N TYR A 354 7.47 21.54 23.39
CA TYR A 354 7.67 20.49 22.37
C TYR A 354 7.73 19.06 22.91
N ASP A 355 7.90 18.90 24.20
CA ASP A 355 7.95 17.58 24.84
C ASP A 355 6.56 16.95 25.05
N GLN A 356 5.49 17.72 24.84
CA GLN A 356 4.13 17.18 24.95
C GLN A 356 3.81 16.24 23.78
N PRO A 357 3.16 15.08 24.02
CA PRO A 357 2.88 14.06 23.03
C PRO A 357 2.23 14.58 21.74
N LYS A 358 1.30 15.52 21.85
CA LYS A 358 0.58 16.10 20.69
C LYS A 358 1.50 16.81 19.68
N TYR A 359 2.55 17.49 20.15
CA TYR A 359 3.51 18.16 19.26
C TYR A 359 4.43 17.16 18.58
N LYS A 360 4.89 16.11 19.31
CA LYS A 360 5.69 15.01 18.71
C LYS A 360 4.91 14.33 17.59
N VAL A 361 3.63 14.04 17.83
CA VAL A 361 2.76 13.40 16.82
C VAL A 361 2.48 14.34 15.64
N LEU A 362 2.21 15.63 15.91
CA LEU A 362 2.03 16.64 14.85
C LEU A 362 3.25 16.71 13.95
N ILE A 363 4.45 16.80 14.51
CA ILE A 363 5.71 16.88 13.77
C ILE A 363 5.90 15.61 12.93
N ALA A 364 5.73 14.43 13.53
CA ALA A 364 5.89 13.16 12.84
C ALA A 364 4.93 13.03 11.63
N ILE A 365 3.65 13.39 11.78
CA ILE A 365 2.68 13.33 10.68
C ILE A 365 3.02 14.38 9.62
N ARG A 366 3.42 15.60 10.01
CA ARG A 366 3.81 16.67 9.07
C ARG A 366 5.02 16.24 8.22
N GLU A 367 6.06 15.68 8.83
CA GLU A 367 7.22 15.16 8.11
C GLU A 367 6.85 14.01 7.19
N SER A 368 5.94 13.14 7.65
CA SER A 368 5.42 12.06 6.82
C SER A 368 4.69 12.59 5.58
N VAL A 369 3.83 13.61 5.72
CA VAL A 369 3.17 14.27 4.59
C VAL A 369 4.21 14.93 3.69
N MET A 370 5.17 15.67 4.26
CA MET A 370 6.21 16.37 3.49
C MET A 370 7.02 15.39 2.63
N ARG A 371 7.47 14.25 3.18
CA ARG A 371 8.18 13.22 2.39
C ARG A 371 7.36 12.69 1.23
N ARG A 372 6.03 12.65 1.37
CA ARG A 372 5.08 12.14 0.37
C ARG A 372 4.64 13.20 -0.64
N THR A 373 5.08 14.43 -0.48
CA THR A 373 4.79 15.55 -1.39
C THR A 373 5.97 15.92 -2.28
N GLN A 374 7.16 15.43 -1.97
CA GLN A 374 8.37 15.65 -2.77
C GLN A 374 8.25 14.85 -4.08
N THR A 375 7.82 15.51 -5.14
CA THR A 375 7.68 14.93 -6.47
C THR A 375 8.23 15.90 -7.49
N ASN A 376 9.13 15.43 -8.33
CA ASN A 376 9.52 16.13 -9.55
C ASN A 376 8.60 15.63 -10.67
N LEU A 377 7.40 16.19 -10.76
CA LEU A 377 6.44 15.83 -11.82
C LEU A 377 6.98 16.29 -13.17
N TRP A 378 7.44 15.34 -13.94
CA TRP A 378 8.04 15.58 -15.26
C TRP A 378 7.05 16.23 -16.22
N GLY A 379 7.45 17.34 -16.86
CA GLY A 379 6.72 17.95 -17.97
C GLY A 379 5.48 18.77 -17.63
N VAL A 380 5.22 19.05 -16.36
CA VAL A 380 3.99 19.75 -15.95
C VAL A 380 4.31 21.17 -15.46
N ARG A 381 3.65 22.19 -16.05
CA ARG A 381 3.74 23.58 -15.55
C ARG A 381 3.15 23.64 -14.13
N GLU A 382 3.95 24.05 -13.15
CA GLU A 382 3.63 24.02 -11.72
C GLU A 382 2.37 24.80 -11.31
N GLU A 383 1.94 25.77 -12.08
CA GLU A 383 0.96 26.78 -11.62
C GLU A 383 -0.52 26.39 -11.80
N ALA A 384 -0.84 25.38 -12.61
CA ALA A 384 -2.23 25.04 -12.97
C ALA A 384 -2.71 23.68 -12.44
N LEU A 385 -1.90 22.96 -11.66
CA LEU A 385 -2.14 21.57 -11.34
C LEU A 385 -2.43 21.33 -9.87
N ALA A 386 -3.31 20.38 -9.63
CA ALA A 386 -3.46 19.68 -8.38
C ALA A 386 -2.59 18.40 -8.45
N PRO A 387 -1.29 18.43 -8.09
CA PRO A 387 -0.40 17.29 -8.22
C PRO A 387 -0.80 16.15 -7.28
N ILE A 388 -1.40 16.50 -6.16
CA ILE A 388 -1.80 15.62 -5.08
C ILE A 388 -3.26 15.87 -4.73
N ALA A 389 -4.01 14.77 -4.59
CA ALA A 389 -5.37 14.80 -4.09
C ALA A 389 -5.46 14.10 -2.72
N ILE A 390 -6.55 14.33 -2.04
CA ILE A 390 -6.90 13.67 -0.78
C ILE A 390 -8.22 12.92 -0.95
N LEU A 391 -8.30 11.68 -0.49
CA LEU A 391 -9.57 11.02 -0.25
C LEU A 391 -10.27 11.71 0.92
N PHE A 392 -11.32 12.49 0.62
CA PHE A 392 -11.81 13.51 1.54
C PHE A 392 -13.26 13.25 1.97
N SER A 393 -13.42 12.82 3.20
CA SER A 393 -14.73 12.67 3.84
C SER A 393 -15.12 13.88 4.70
N GLY A 394 -14.21 14.85 4.87
CA GLY A 394 -14.37 15.93 5.85
C GLY A 394 -14.26 15.46 7.31
N GLY A 395 -13.92 14.18 7.53
CA GLY A 395 -13.67 13.64 8.88
C GLY A 395 -12.26 13.97 9.38
N LEU A 396 -12.02 13.73 10.69
CA LEU A 396 -10.81 14.11 11.41
C LEU A 396 -9.51 13.80 10.64
N ASP A 397 -9.35 12.57 10.15
CA ASP A 397 -8.11 12.11 9.52
C ASP A 397 -7.83 12.86 8.20
N SER A 398 -8.84 12.95 7.33
CA SER A 398 -8.72 13.65 6.05
C SER A 398 -8.54 15.17 6.22
N MET A 399 -9.12 15.76 7.26
CA MET A 399 -8.94 17.17 7.61
C MET A 399 -7.51 17.45 8.10
N ILE A 400 -6.95 16.60 8.95
CA ILE A 400 -5.54 16.71 9.38
C ILE A 400 -4.62 16.62 8.16
N LEU A 401 -4.85 15.64 7.26
CA LEU A 401 -4.04 15.49 6.06
C LEU A 401 -4.16 16.72 5.14
N ALA A 402 -5.34 17.31 4.99
CA ALA A 402 -5.55 18.51 4.19
C ALA A 402 -4.78 19.72 4.76
N ALA A 403 -4.92 19.98 6.05
CA ALA A 403 -4.22 21.10 6.70
C ALA A 403 -2.69 20.94 6.66
N LEU A 404 -2.18 19.69 6.81
CA LEU A 404 -0.74 19.43 6.71
C LEU A 404 -0.23 19.47 5.27
N LEU A 405 -1.03 19.02 4.30
CA LEU A 405 -0.67 19.10 2.89
C LEU A 405 -0.56 20.55 2.44
N ASP A 406 -1.44 21.43 2.93
CA ASP A 406 -1.35 22.86 2.70
C ASP A 406 -0.01 23.44 3.10
N GLN A 407 0.52 23.05 4.28
CA GLN A 407 1.81 23.50 4.78
C GLN A 407 3.01 22.95 3.98
N CYS A 408 2.84 21.86 3.24
CA CYS A 408 3.91 21.17 2.53
C CYS A 408 3.96 21.47 1.02
N LEU A 409 2.90 22.02 0.46
CA LEU A 409 2.81 22.34 -0.97
C LEU A 409 3.00 23.83 -1.24
N ASN A 410 3.53 24.15 -2.43
CA ASN A 410 3.56 25.52 -2.91
C ASN A 410 2.15 26.15 -2.80
N PRO A 411 2.02 27.37 -2.20
CA PRO A 411 0.73 28.03 -2.04
C PRO A 411 -0.08 28.22 -3.35
N LYS A 412 0.57 28.28 -4.49
CA LYS A 412 -0.08 28.39 -5.80
C LYS A 412 -0.74 27.10 -6.30
N CYS A 413 -0.35 25.94 -5.76
CA CYS A 413 -0.95 24.65 -6.14
C CYS A 413 -2.38 24.53 -5.64
N THR A 414 -3.27 23.99 -6.45
CA THR A 414 -4.61 23.59 -6.02
C THR A 414 -4.54 22.24 -5.30
N ILE A 415 -5.36 22.05 -4.27
CA ILE A 415 -5.53 20.75 -3.60
C ILE A 415 -6.91 20.20 -3.97
N ASP A 416 -6.92 19.04 -4.64
CA ASP A 416 -8.16 18.34 -4.95
C ASP A 416 -8.60 17.48 -3.76
N LEU A 417 -9.85 17.66 -3.35
CA LEU A 417 -10.51 16.95 -2.27
C LEU A 417 -11.57 16.03 -2.88
N LEU A 418 -11.29 14.73 -2.98
CA LEU A 418 -12.13 13.77 -3.69
C LEU A 418 -13.16 13.16 -2.74
N ASN A 419 -14.44 13.40 -2.98
CA ASN A 419 -15.54 12.97 -2.13
C ASN A 419 -16.58 12.18 -2.93
N VAL A 420 -16.85 10.95 -2.51
CA VAL A 420 -17.81 10.04 -3.18
C VAL A 420 -19.09 9.95 -2.36
N SER A 421 -20.23 9.98 -3.04
CA SER A 421 -21.55 9.83 -2.45
C SER A 421 -22.47 8.91 -3.25
N PHE A 422 -23.23 8.08 -2.55
CA PHE A 422 -24.31 7.22 -3.07
C PHE A 422 -25.71 7.69 -2.61
N ASP A 423 -25.80 8.87 -2.00
CA ASP A 423 -27.01 9.48 -1.51
C ASP A 423 -27.01 11.00 -1.82
N GLY A 424 -26.30 11.38 -2.88
CA GLY A 424 -26.14 12.77 -3.33
C GLY A 424 -25.69 13.68 -2.20
N GLN A 425 -26.38 14.78 -1.99
CA GLN A 425 -26.06 15.79 -0.98
C GLN A 425 -26.36 15.36 0.46
N HIS A 426 -27.09 14.24 0.65
CA HIS A 426 -27.54 13.78 1.96
C HIS A 426 -26.55 12.78 2.62
N ALA A 427 -25.54 12.32 1.89
CA ALA A 427 -24.54 11.44 2.46
C ALA A 427 -23.76 12.15 3.58
N PRO A 428 -23.57 11.49 4.74
CA PRO A 428 -22.88 12.11 5.87
C PRO A 428 -21.48 12.65 5.53
N ASP A 429 -20.74 11.95 4.68
CA ASP A 429 -19.39 12.37 4.26
C ASP A 429 -19.46 13.57 3.29
N ARG A 430 -20.52 13.72 2.47
CA ARG A 430 -20.74 14.90 1.66
C ARG A 430 -21.01 16.14 2.51
N VAL A 431 -21.90 15.98 3.51
CA VAL A 431 -22.20 17.07 4.46
C VAL A 431 -20.95 17.49 5.24
N SER A 432 -20.19 16.51 5.75
CA SER A 432 -18.95 16.79 6.49
C SER A 432 -17.88 17.39 5.58
N ALA A 433 -17.75 16.95 4.32
CA ALA A 433 -16.77 17.47 3.37
C ALA A 433 -17.02 18.95 3.05
N ARG A 434 -18.27 19.34 2.80
CA ARG A 434 -18.64 20.75 2.56
C ARG A 434 -18.37 21.64 3.77
N ALA A 435 -18.69 21.17 4.97
CA ALA A 435 -18.35 21.87 6.21
C ALA A 435 -16.82 21.96 6.41
N GLY A 436 -16.09 20.86 6.14
CA GLY A 436 -14.65 20.81 6.23
C GLY A 436 -13.94 21.77 5.29
N VAL A 437 -14.41 21.93 4.03
CA VAL A 437 -13.84 22.92 3.11
C VAL A 437 -13.95 24.33 3.69
N LYS A 438 -15.10 24.68 4.26
CA LYS A 438 -15.28 26.00 4.91
C LYS A 438 -14.35 26.20 6.10
N GLU A 439 -14.09 25.14 6.87
CA GLU A 439 -13.11 25.20 7.97
C GLU A 439 -11.68 25.35 7.42
N LEU A 440 -11.30 24.63 6.37
CA LEU A 440 -9.99 24.76 5.70
C LEU A 440 -9.78 26.14 5.10
N GLN A 441 -10.80 26.73 4.48
CA GLN A 441 -10.75 28.12 3.96
C GLN A 441 -10.53 29.15 5.04
N ARG A 442 -11.08 28.94 6.24
CA ARG A 442 -10.85 29.85 7.39
C ARG A 442 -9.41 29.80 7.89
N ILE A 443 -8.79 28.63 7.94
CA ILE A 443 -7.41 28.46 8.40
C ILE A 443 -6.37 28.78 7.33
N SER A 444 -6.72 28.60 6.06
CA SER A 444 -5.82 28.85 4.92
C SER A 444 -6.59 29.50 3.75
N PRO A 445 -6.92 30.82 3.85
CA PRO A 445 -7.76 31.50 2.88
C PRO A 445 -7.09 31.70 1.53
N GLN A 446 -5.77 31.63 1.45
CA GLN A 446 -5.02 31.80 0.19
C GLN A 446 -4.91 30.50 -0.62
N ARG A 447 -5.21 29.37 -0.01
CA ARG A 447 -5.15 28.06 -0.68
C ARG A 447 -6.37 27.85 -1.58
N ARG A 448 -6.13 27.37 -2.80
CA ARG A 448 -7.21 26.91 -3.68
C ARG A 448 -7.62 25.49 -3.27
N TRP A 449 -8.75 25.38 -2.58
CA TRP A 449 -9.37 24.12 -2.21
C TRP A 449 -10.41 23.73 -3.26
N ARG A 450 -10.29 22.57 -3.89
CA ARG A 450 -11.25 22.10 -4.88
C ARG A 450 -11.93 20.82 -4.38
N LEU A 451 -13.18 20.95 -3.97
CA LEU A 451 -14.00 19.80 -3.61
C LEU A 451 -14.59 19.19 -4.88
N VAL A 452 -14.16 17.97 -5.22
CA VAL A 452 -14.68 17.20 -6.35
C VAL A 452 -15.75 16.26 -5.83
N GLU A 453 -16.99 16.56 -6.10
CA GLU A 453 -18.17 15.83 -5.67
C GLU A 453 -18.53 14.75 -6.70
N ILE A 454 -18.32 13.48 -6.31
CA ILE A 454 -18.53 12.30 -7.16
C ILE A 454 -19.81 11.62 -6.70
N ASP A 455 -20.89 11.76 -7.48
CA ASP A 455 -22.16 11.11 -7.22
C ASP A 455 -22.28 9.82 -8.02
N ALA A 456 -22.73 8.76 -7.37
CA ALA A 456 -22.85 7.43 -7.96
C ALA A 456 -24.13 6.71 -7.48
N SER A 457 -24.59 5.76 -8.29
CA SER A 457 -25.68 4.83 -7.93
C SER A 457 -25.29 3.43 -8.39
N LEU A 458 -25.44 2.43 -7.50
CA LEU A 458 -25.09 1.05 -7.81
C LEU A 458 -25.94 0.44 -8.94
N SER A 459 -27.10 1.01 -9.26
CA SER A 459 -27.90 0.58 -10.40
C SER A 459 -27.26 0.86 -11.75
N ASN A 460 -26.33 1.83 -11.81
CA ASN A 460 -25.71 2.30 -13.03
C ASN A 460 -24.23 1.89 -13.15
N LEU A 461 -23.75 1.01 -12.27
CA LEU A 461 -22.34 0.65 -12.14
C LEU A 461 -22.12 -0.88 -12.34
N GLU A 462 -22.85 -1.52 -13.27
CA GLU A 462 -22.73 -2.97 -13.46
C GLU A 462 -21.32 -3.37 -13.93
N TRP A 463 -20.82 -2.70 -14.96
CA TRP A 463 -19.47 -2.96 -15.46
C TRP A 463 -18.40 -2.63 -14.43
N GLU A 464 -18.53 -1.49 -13.76
CA GLU A 464 -17.56 -1.07 -12.72
C GLU A 464 -17.55 -2.03 -11.53
N ILE A 465 -18.69 -2.58 -11.15
CA ILE A 465 -18.78 -3.59 -10.09
C ILE A 465 -18.00 -4.84 -10.48
N ASP A 466 -18.22 -5.37 -11.69
CA ASP A 466 -17.51 -6.53 -12.20
C ASP A 466 -16.00 -6.27 -12.31
N HIS A 467 -15.63 -5.10 -12.81
CA HIS A 467 -14.23 -4.70 -12.90
C HIS A 467 -13.58 -4.60 -11.53
N VAL A 468 -14.21 -3.91 -10.56
CA VAL A 468 -13.70 -3.79 -9.19
C VAL A 468 -13.61 -5.17 -8.51
N MET A 469 -14.56 -6.09 -8.77
CA MET A 469 -14.45 -7.46 -8.27
C MET A 469 -13.17 -8.16 -8.73
N THR A 470 -12.71 -7.93 -9.95
CA THR A 470 -11.43 -8.47 -10.41
C THR A 470 -10.23 -7.86 -9.69
N LEU A 471 -10.28 -6.56 -9.38
CA LEU A 471 -9.23 -5.88 -8.61
C LEU A 471 -9.20 -6.33 -7.14
N LEU A 472 -10.35 -6.70 -6.59
CA LEU A 472 -10.46 -7.14 -5.19
C LEU A 472 -9.88 -8.54 -4.98
N HIS A 473 -9.91 -9.40 -6.01
CA HIS A 473 -9.47 -10.78 -5.88
C HIS A 473 -8.10 -10.88 -5.17
N PRO A 474 -7.93 -11.79 -4.19
CA PRO A 474 -8.83 -12.87 -3.75
C PRO A 474 -9.90 -12.49 -2.72
N ALA A 475 -10.02 -11.22 -2.31
CA ALA A 475 -11.08 -10.79 -1.41
C ALA A 475 -12.44 -10.82 -2.14
N LYS A 476 -13.48 -11.32 -1.44
CA LYS A 476 -14.82 -11.51 -2.02
C LYS A 476 -15.95 -11.24 -1.03
N THR A 477 -15.79 -10.21 -0.18
CA THR A 477 -16.87 -9.81 0.72
C THR A 477 -17.59 -8.56 0.23
N TYR A 478 -18.87 -8.41 0.56
CA TYR A 478 -19.61 -7.17 0.25
C TYR A 478 -19.00 -5.92 0.90
N MET A 479 -18.32 -6.07 2.02
CA MET A 479 -17.60 -4.97 2.65
C MET A 479 -16.42 -4.52 1.77
N ASP A 480 -15.63 -5.48 1.29
CA ASP A 480 -14.49 -5.17 0.42
C ASP A 480 -14.96 -4.55 -0.89
N LEU A 481 -16.05 -5.08 -1.48
CA LEU A 481 -16.65 -4.52 -2.70
C LEU A 481 -17.12 -3.08 -2.49
N ASN A 482 -17.87 -2.81 -1.43
CA ASN A 482 -18.37 -1.47 -1.15
C ASN A 482 -17.24 -0.46 -0.94
N ILE A 483 -16.19 -0.84 -0.21
CA ILE A 483 -15.02 0.02 -0.01
C ILE A 483 -14.26 0.17 -1.33
N GLY A 484 -14.04 -0.93 -2.06
CA GLY A 484 -13.32 -0.94 -3.34
C GLY A 484 -13.98 -0.03 -4.38
N ILE A 485 -15.30 -0.11 -4.56
CA ILE A 485 -16.06 0.77 -5.47
C ILE A 485 -15.90 2.24 -5.08
N ALA A 486 -16.04 2.56 -3.78
CA ALA A 486 -15.91 3.94 -3.32
C ALA A 486 -14.49 4.49 -3.55
N LEU A 487 -13.45 3.70 -3.30
CA LEU A 487 -12.05 4.06 -3.57
C LEU A 487 -11.77 4.19 -5.06
N TRP A 488 -12.26 3.26 -5.86
CA TRP A 488 -12.07 3.25 -7.31
C TRP A 488 -12.69 4.49 -7.96
N LEU A 489 -13.95 4.83 -7.60
CA LEU A 489 -14.62 6.04 -8.08
C LEU A 489 -13.90 7.33 -7.62
N ALA A 490 -13.44 7.36 -6.37
CA ALA A 490 -12.64 8.49 -5.88
C ALA A 490 -11.34 8.64 -6.68
N ALA A 491 -10.63 7.53 -6.95
CA ALA A 491 -9.40 7.54 -7.74
C ALA A 491 -9.65 7.94 -9.20
N LYS A 492 -10.80 7.58 -9.81
CA LYS A 492 -11.24 8.09 -11.12
C LYS A 492 -11.30 9.60 -11.12
N GLY A 493 -11.75 10.20 -10.00
CA GLY A 493 -11.70 11.64 -9.76
C GLY A 493 -12.57 12.46 -10.69
N ASP A 494 -13.60 11.87 -11.29
CA ASP A 494 -14.52 12.51 -12.24
C ASP A 494 -15.81 12.90 -11.53
N GLY A 495 -15.99 14.18 -11.29
CA GLY A 495 -17.10 14.69 -10.49
C GLY A 495 -17.48 16.13 -10.83
N TRP A 496 -18.25 16.74 -9.96
CA TRP A 496 -18.70 18.13 -10.04
C TRP A 496 -17.94 19.00 -9.04
N VAL A 497 -17.64 20.22 -9.45
CA VAL A 497 -17.05 21.26 -8.59
C VAL A 497 -18.05 22.41 -8.52
N ASP A 498 -18.34 22.84 -7.30
CA ASP A 498 -19.20 23.98 -7.02
C ASP A 498 -18.30 25.17 -6.64
N ASP A 499 -18.28 26.19 -7.50
CA ASP A 499 -17.42 27.37 -7.31
C ASP A 499 -17.82 28.21 -6.08
N GLU A 500 -19.11 28.21 -5.70
CA GLU A 500 -19.57 28.91 -4.50
C GLU A 500 -18.97 28.29 -3.23
N ILE A 501 -18.81 26.96 -3.22
CA ILE A 501 -18.18 26.26 -2.10
C ILE A 501 -16.66 26.45 -2.12
N CYS A 502 -16.06 26.43 -3.31
CA CYS A 502 -14.61 26.44 -3.47
C CYS A 502 -14.01 27.85 -3.60
N HIS A 503 -14.82 28.88 -3.79
CA HIS A 503 -14.41 30.30 -4.02
C HIS A 503 -13.38 30.44 -5.15
N LEU A 504 -13.56 29.71 -6.26
CA LEU A 504 -12.59 29.64 -7.34
C LEU A 504 -12.76 30.72 -8.42
N GLN A 505 -14.00 31.10 -8.73
CA GLN A 505 -14.34 32.14 -9.74
C GLN A 505 -15.69 32.79 -9.48
N GLU A 506 -15.82 34.07 -9.80
CA GLU A 506 -17.09 34.77 -9.74
C GLU A 506 -17.95 34.41 -10.97
N GLY A 507 -19.14 33.84 -10.75
CA GLY A 507 -20.18 33.70 -11.76
C GLY A 507 -20.39 32.32 -12.40
N CYS A 508 -19.64 31.29 -12.04
CA CYS A 508 -19.92 29.92 -12.44
C CYS A 508 -20.42 29.09 -11.25
N HIS A 509 -21.59 28.45 -11.38
CA HIS A 509 -22.19 27.76 -10.22
C HIS A 509 -21.72 26.30 -10.04
N CYS A 510 -21.60 25.51 -11.12
CA CYS A 510 -21.11 24.13 -11.08
C CYS A 510 -20.56 23.72 -12.46
N TYR A 511 -19.43 23.00 -12.44
CA TYR A 511 -18.85 22.45 -13.68
C TYR A 511 -18.32 21.02 -13.47
N ARG A 512 -18.27 20.26 -14.58
CA ARG A 512 -17.66 18.93 -14.58
C ARG A 512 -16.14 19.05 -14.54
N TYR A 513 -15.53 18.27 -13.65
CA TYR A 513 -14.07 18.27 -13.47
C TYR A 513 -13.56 16.86 -13.28
N LYS A 514 -12.41 16.55 -13.89
CA LYS A 514 -11.67 15.32 -13.67
C LYS A 514 -10.31 15.63 -13.05
N SER A 515 -10.07 15.13 -11.85
CA SER A 515 -8.80 15.31 -11.16
C SER A 515 -7.66 14.55 -11.87
N MET A 516 -6.66 15.29 -12.28
CA MET A 516 -5.46 14.76 -12.94
C MET A 516 -4.32 14.45 -11.96
N SER A 517 -4.58 14.54 -10.65
CA SER A 517 -3.58 14.21 -9.61
C SER A 517 -3.02 12.80 -9.81
N LYS A 518 -1.73 12.64 -9.58
CA LYS A 518 -1.04 11.35 -9.66
C LYS A 518 -0.90 10.67 -8.31
N ILE A 519 -1.08 11.42 -7.24
CA ILE A 519 -0.94 10.96 -5.85
C ILE A 519 -2.26 11.17 -5.13
N LEU A 520 -2.71 10.16 -4.40
CA LEU A 520 -3.88 10.22 -3.53
C LEU A 520 -3.49 9.93 -2.08
N LEU A 521 -3.60 10.93 -1.20
CA LEU A 521 -3.38 10.75 0.23
C LEU A 521 -4.62 10.14 0.89
N ILE A 522 -4.39 9.17 1.78
CA ILE A 522 -5.44 8.38 2.44
C ILE A 522 -5.18 8.31 3.94
N GLY A 523 -6.25 8.44 4.72
CA GLY A 523 -6.21 8.42 6.19
C GLY A 523 -6.10 7.03 6.82
N SER A 524 -5.86 5.97 6.06
CA SER A 524 -5.71 4.60 6.59
C SER A 524 -4.55 4.52 7.59
N GLY A 525 -4.72 3.74 8.65
CA GLY A 525 -3.77 3.62 9.76
C GLY A 525 -4.10 4.50 10.97
N ALA A 526 -4.86 5.58 10.81
CA ALA A 526 -5.25 6.47 11.91
C ALA A 526 -6.20 5.79 12.89
N ASP A 527 -7.19 5.04 12.39
CA ASP A 527 -8.15 4.33 13.23
C ASP A 527 -7.53 3.18 14.01
N GLU A 528 -6.69 2.40 13.35
CA GLU A 528 -6.00 1.25 13.91
C GLU A 528 -5.09 1.65 15.06
N GLN A 529 -4.34 2.74 14.89
CA GLN A 529 -3.33 3.20 15.84
C GLN A 529 -3.86 4.07 16.98
N CYS A 530 -5.03 4.69 16.79
CA CYS A 530 -5.57 5.68 17.73
C CYS A 530 -6.96 5.30 18.26
N ALA A 531 -7.29 4.02 18.31
CA ALA A 531 -8.54 3.48 18.88
C ALA A 531 -9.81 4.04 18.23
N GLY A 532 -9.81 4.20 16.88
CA GLY A 532 -10.92 4.81 16.14
C GLY A 532 -12.14 3.91 15.93
N TYR A 533 -12.04 2.60 16.10
CA TYR A 533 -13.12 1.67 15.82
C TYR A 533 -14.04 1.40 17.02
N GLY A 534 -15.33 1.19 16.75
CA GLY A 534 -16.30 0.82 17.80
C GLY A 534 -15.92 -0.45 18.58
N ARG A 535 -15.28 -1.43 17.92
CA ARG A 535 -14.78 -2.65 18.59
C ARG A 535 -13.66 -2.36 19.60
N HIS A 536 -12.83 -1.33 19.39
CA HIS A 536 -11.83 -0.89 20.36
C HIS A 536 -12.46 -0.47 21.68
N ARG A 537 -13.57 0.30 21.63
CA ARG A 537 -14.35 0.68 22.82
C ARG A 537 -14.99 -0.54 23.49
N THR A 538 -15.48 -1.51 22.71
CA THR A 538 -16.03 -2.76 23.26
C THR A 538 -14.94 -3.53 23.99
N LYS A 539 -13.76 -3.69 23.40
CA LYS A 539 -12.64 -4.39 24.03
C LYS A 539 -12.13 -3.66 25.28
N TYR A 540 -12.05 -2.34 25.24
CA TYR A 540 -11.72 -1.53 26.41
C TYR A 540 -12.69 -1.76 27.57
N ARG A 541 -13.99 -1.78 27.31
CA ARG A 541 -15.01 -2.04 28.34
C ARG A 541 -14.91 -3.45 28.94
N LEU A 542 -14.47 -4.43 28.17
CA LEU A 542 -14.35 -5.83 28.60
C LEU A 542 -13.06 -6.11 29.37
N GLY A 543 -11.95 -5.46 29.06
CA GLY A 543 -10.66 -5.80 29.63
C GLY A 543 -9.68 -4.63 29.77
N GLY A 544 -10.19 -3.39 29.80
CA GLY A 544 -9.40 -2.17 30.03
C GLY A 544 -8.34 -1.89 28.95
N CYS A 545 -7.30 -1.20 29.34
CA CYS A 545 -6.23 -0.75 28.45
C CYS A 545 -5.46 -1.90 27.76
N ILE A 546 -5.30 -3.03 28.44
CA ILE A 546 -4.58 -4.19 27.91
C ILE A 546 -5.37 -4.79 26.75
N ALA A 547 -6.68 -5.07 26.94
CA ALA A 547 -7.51 -5.62 25.87
C ALA A 547 -7.71 -4.63 24.70
N LEU A 548 -7.73 -3.34 24.97
CA LEU A 548 -7.69 -2.29 23.94
C LEU A 548 -6.43 -2.39 23.11
N HIS A 549 -5.27 -2.40 23.76
CA HIS A 549 -3.98 -2.48 23.04
C HIS A 549 -3.86 -3.75 22.21
N ASP A 550 -4.28 -4.89 22.74
CA ASP A 550 -4.26 -6.17 22.01
C ASP A 550 -5.13 -6.13 20.74
N GLU A 551 -6.31 -5.52 20.82
CA GLU A 551 -7.17 -5.36 19.63
C GLU A 551 -6.56 -4.40 18.59
N MET A 552 -5.99 -3.27 19.03
CA MET A 552 -5.30 -2.33 18.16
C MET A 552 -4.07 -2.99 17.51
N ARG A 553 -3.28 -3.76 18.29
CA ARG A 553 -2.14 -4.54 17.77
C ARG A 553 -2.57 -5.53 16.71
N LEU A 554 -3.66 -6.26 16.96
CA LEU A 554 -4.22 -7.21 16.00
C LEU A 554 -4.66 -6.52 14.71
N ASP A 555 -5.24 -5.31 14.79
CA ASP A 555 -5.62 -4.54 13.62
C ASP A 555 -4.41 -4.11 12.79
N MET A 556 -3.35 -3.63 13.43
CA MET A 556 -2.12 -3.26 12.75
C MET A 556 -1.41 -4.46 12.10
N GLN A 557 -1.37 -5.61 12.78
CA GLN A 557 -0.74 -6.83 12.27
C GLN A 557 -1.45 -7.44 11.05
N ARG A 558 -2.72 -7.12 10.84
CA ARG A 558 -3.52 -7.63 9.71
C ARG A 558 -3.94 -6.57 8.70
N ILE A 559 -3.46 -5.33 8.84
CA ILE A 559 -3.82 -4.22 7.96
C ILE A 559 -3.46 -4.50 6.49
N TRP A 560 -2.33 -5.18 6.26
CA TRP A 560 -1.87 -5.58 4.95
C TRP A 560 -2.88 -6.44 4.18
N LYS A 561 -3.58 -7.34 4.88
CA LYS A 561 -4.55 -8.26 4.29
C LYS A 561 -5.95 -7.63 4.19
N ARG A 562 -6.31 -6.75 5.13
CA ARG A 562 -7.68 -6.22 5.20
C ARG A 562 -7.88 -4.96 4.38
N ASN A 563 -6.83 -4.14 4.24
CA ASN A 563 -6.95 -2.82 3.66
C ASN A 563 -6.00 -2.63 2.47
N MET A 564 -4.68 -2.79 2.72
CA MET A 564 -3.66 -2.23 1.85
C MET A 564 -3.67 -2.76 0.41
N GLY A 565 -3.69 -4.07 0.22
CA GLY A 565 -3.69 -4.64 -1.13
C GLY A 565 -4.92 -4.23 -1.94
N ARG A 566 -6.12 -4.26 -1.33
CA ARG A 566 -7.37 -3.78 -1.94
C ARG A 566 -7.28 -2.31 -2.33
N ASP A 567 -6.90 -1.45 -1.36
CA ASP A 567 -6.86 0.00 -1.55
C ASP A 567 -5.86 0.37 -2.65
N ASP A 568 -4.68 -0.26 -2.65
CA ASP A 568 -3.65 -0.05 -3.67
C ASP A 568 -4.16 -0.42 -5.06
N ARG A 569 -4.73 -1.62 -5.26
CA ARG A 569 -5.24 -2.07 -6.57
C ARG A 569 -6.37 -1.19 -7.10
N CYS A 570 -7.33 -0.83 -6.26
CA CYS A 570 -8.46 0.01 -6.67
C CYS A 570 -8.04 1.43 -7.06
N ILE A 571 -6.98 1.96 -6.45
CA ILE A 571 -6.52 3.33 -6.71
C ILE A 571 -5.56 3.36 -7.89
N SER A 572 -4.63 2.41 -7.97
CA SER A 572 -3.64 2.34 -9.03
C SER A 572 -4.27 2.06 -10.41
N ASP A 573 -5.46 1.45 -10.47
CA ASP A 573 -6.22 1.21 -11.70
C ASP A 573 -6.51 2.50 -12.51
N HIS A 574 -6.56 3.63 -11.84
CA HIS A 574 -6.71 4.95 -12.48
C HIS A 574 -5.37 5.70 -12.67
N GLY A 575 -4.25 5.02 -12.59
CA GLY A 575 -2.92 5.64 -12.72
C GLY A 575 -2.62 6.65 -11.61
N LYS A 576 -3.11 6.40 -10.40
CA LYS A 576 -2.81 7.16 -9.18
C LYS A 576 -2.08 6.29 -8.18
N GLU A 577 -1.19 6.90 -7.42
CA GLU A 577 -0.48 6.25 -6.33
C GLU A 577 -1.15 6.55 -4.99
N ALA A 578 -1.54 5.49 -4.28
CA ALA A 578 -2.01 5.59 -2.91
C ALA A 578 -0.85 5.88 -1.95
N ARG A 579 -0.95 6.91 -1.11
CA ARG A 579 0.01 7.23 -0.06
C ARG A 579 -0.67 7.31 1.29
N PHE A 580 -0.05 6.67 2.30
CA PHE A 580 -0.61 6.46 3.63
C PHE A 580 0.24 7.17 4.70
N PRO A 581 0.06 8.48 4.94
CA PRO A 581 0.92 9.21 5.87
C PRO A 581 0.89 8.68 7.31
N PHE A 582 -0.25 8.18 7.80
CA PHE A 582 -0.35 7.60 9.14
C PHE A 582 0.36 6.24 9.28
N LEU A 583 0.69 5.57 8.16
CA LEU A 583 1.46 4.32 8.13
C LEU A 583 2.95 4.55 7.81
N ASP A 584 3.45 5.75 8.04
CA ASP A 584 4.88 6.02 8.03
C ASP A 584 5.55 5.37 9.25
N GLU A 585 6.72 4.81 9.07
CA GLU A 585 7.46 4.10 10.12
C GLU A 585 7.78 5.01 11.31
N ASP A 586 8.07 6.29 11.05
CA ASP A 586 8.36 7.27 12.10
C ASP A 586 7.09 7.69 12.84
N VAL A 587 5.95 7.80 12.13
CA VAL A 587 4.65 8.08 12.76
C VAL A 587 4.22 6.92 13.66
N ILE A 588 4.34 5.67 13.18
CA ILE A 588 3.99 4.50 13.99
C ILE A 588 4.86 4.43 15.23
N ARG A 589 6.18 4.63 15.09
CA ARG A 589 7.11 4.65 16.22
C ARG A 589 6.72 5.72 17.23
N THR A 590 6.50 6.96 16.78
CA THR A 590 6.10 8.08 17.65
C THR A 590 4.81 7.77 18.39
N LEU A 591 3.80 7.21 17.70
CA LEU A 591 2.54 6.84 18.35
C LEU A 591 2.72 5.71 19.37
N LEU A 592 3.64 4.77 19.15
CA LEU A 592 3.94 3.70 20.12
C LEU A 592 4.69 4.19 21.35
N GLU A 593 5.48 5.25 21.24
CA GLU A 593 6.17 5.89 22.36
C GLU A 593 5.24 6.74 23.23
N VAL A 594 4.11 7.20 22.67
CA VAL A 594 3.10 7.95 23.43
C VAL A 594 2.29 7.00 24.31
N PRO A 595 2.08 7.34 25.61
CA PRO A 595 1.25 6.54 26.52
C PRO A 595 -0.17 6.31 25.97
N LEU A 596 -0.74 5.12 26.22
CA LEU A 596 -2.04 4.74 25.64
C LEU A 596 -3.17 5.69 26.08
N TRP A 597 -3.16 6.19 27.30
CA TRP A 597 -4.16 7.15 27.83
C TRP A 597 -4.08 8.55 27.20
N GLU A 598 -2.95 8.89 26.54
CA GLU A 598 -2.83 10.07 25.69
C GLU A 598 -3.31 9.81 24.27
N ILE A 599 -3.20 8.58 23.78
CA ILE A 599 -3.72 8.17 22.48
C ILE A 599 -5.24 8.18 22.46
N ALA A 600 -5.86 7.60 23.51
CA ALA A 600 -7.32 7.50 23.62
C ALA A 600 -7.77 7.45 25.09
N ASN A 601 -8.95 8.03 25.35
CA ASN A 601 -9.67 7.93 26.61
C ASN A 601 -11.11 7.43 26.31
N LEU A 602 -11.30 6.13 26.29
CA LEU A 602 -12.56 5.55 25.83
C LEU A 602 -13.70 5.57 26.89
N ASP A 603 -13.45 6.13 28.06
CA ASP A 603 -14.50 6.49 29.03
C ASP A 603 -15.30 7.71 28.56
N GLU A 604 -14.67 8.59 27.80
CA GLU A 604 -15.35 9.73 27.20
C GLU A 604 -16.24 9.33 26.00
N PRO A 605 -17.25 10.15 25.65
CA PRO A 605 -18.11 9.90 24.50
C PRO A 605 -17.37 9.72 23.16
N VAL A 606 -18.04 9.07 22.21
CA VAL A 606 -17.58 9.00 20.80
C VAL A 606 -17.47 10.41 20.24
N GLY A 607 -16.39 10.69 19.53
CA GLY A 607 -16.07 12.03 19.02
C GLY A 607 -15.22 12.86 19.98
N ARG A 608 -14.88 12.33 21.16
CA ARG A 608 -13.99 12.99 22.14
C ARG A 608 -12.87 12.06 22.57
N GLY A 609 -13.19 10.90 23.13
CA GLY A 609 -12.20 10.00 23.70
C GLY A 609 -11.51 9.07 22.71
N ASP A 610 -12.17 8.70 21.62
CA ASP A 610 -11.54 8.02 20.50
C ASP A 610 -10.59 8.96 19.74
N LYS A 611 -9.43 8.47 19.33
CA LYS A 611 -8.40 9.29 18.63
C LYS A 611 -8.02 10.58 19.38
N LYS A 612 -8.03 10.58 20.73
CA LYS A 612 -7.76 11.76 21.56
C LYS A 612 -6.55 12.54 21.06
N ILE A 613 -5.42 11.86 20.82
CA ILE A 613 -4.18 12.50 20.37
C ILE A 613 -4.34 13.21 19.02
N LEU A 614 -5.05 12.60 18.05
CA LEU A 614 -5.29 13.22 16.75
C LEU A 614 -6.25 14.41 16.83
N ARG A 615 -7.20 14.38 17.77
CA ARG A 615 -8.09 15.53 18.04
C ARG A 615 -7.30 16.70 18.63
N GLU A 616 -6.32 16.42 19.48
CA GLU A 616 -5.41 17.46 20.00
C GLU A 616 -4.53 18.02 18.86
N VAL A 617 -4.02 17.17 17.97
CA VAL A 617 -3.29 17.60 16.76
C VAL A 617 -4.18 18.48 15.86
N ALA A 618 -5.44 18.09 15.63
CA ALA A 618 -6.37 18.87 14.84
C ALA A 618 -6.60 20.27 15.44
N LYS A 619 -6.78 20.37 16.75
CA LYS A 619 -6.91 21.66 17.45
C LYS A 619 -5.66 22.55 17.29
N LEU A 620 -4.45 21.97 17.33
CA LEU A 620 -3.20 22.70 17.06
C LEU A 620 -3.14 23.24 15.62
N LEU A 621 -3.80 22.56 14.67
CA LEU A 621 -3.91 22.99 13.28
C LEU A 621 -5.06 23.99 13.04
N GLY A 622 -5.84 24.37 14.08
CA GLY A 622 -7.01 25.25 13.96
C GLY A 622 -8.30 24.54 13.52
N LEU A 623 -8.29 23.18 13.47
CA LEU A 623 -9.42 22.36 13.04
C LEU A 623 -10.33 22.03 14.23
N HIS A 624 -11.08 23.02 14.72
CA HIS A 624 -11.90 22.89 15.91
C HIS A 624 -13.18 22.09 15.69
N GLU A 625 -13.83 22.24 14.51
CA GLU A 625 -15.05 21.54 14.16
C GLU A 625 -14.76 20.07 13.82
N ALA A 626 -13.75 19.81 12.97
CA ALA A 626 -13.32 18.47 12.63
C ALA A 626 -12.85 17.65 13.84
N ALA A 627 -12.25 18.32 14.85
CA ALA A 627 -11.80 17.69 16.09
C ALA A 627 -12.95 17.09 16.93
N LEU A 628 -14.19 17.46 16.69
CA LEU A 628 -15.38 16.98 17.41
C LEU A 628 -16.19 15.93 16.62
N LEU A 629 -15.86 15.70 15.35
CA LEU A 629 -16.63 14.77 14.51
C LEU A 629 -16.44 13.32 14.97
N PRO A 630 -17.54 12.53 15.02
CA PRO A 630 -17.46 11.11 15.27
C PRO A 630 -16.87 10.38 14.06
N LYS A 631 -16.10 9.30 14.31
CA LYS A 631 -15.55 8.46 13.24
C LYS A 631 -16.66 7.79 12.42
N ARG A 632 -16.52 7.85 11.09
CA ARG A 632 -17.32 7.06 10.14
C ARG A 632 -16.39 6.33 9.16
N ALA A 633 -16.73 5.09 8.83
CA ALA A 633 -16.04 4.37 7.77
C ALA A 633 -16.65 4.76 6.42
N ILE A 634 -15.83 4.77 5.36
CA ILE A 634 -16.20 5.24 4.02
C ILE A 634 -17.50 4.60 3.49
N GLN A 635 -17.71 3.29 3.72
CA GLN A 635 -18.91 2.61 3.25
C GLN A 635 -20.20 3.10 3.93
N PHE A 636 -20.11 3.66 5.12
CA PHE A 636 -21.27 4.23 5.85
C PHE A 636 -21.41 5.72 5.58
N GLY A 637 -20.30 6.43 5.51
CA GLY A 637 -20.29 7.86 5.26
C GLY A 637 -20.70 8.22 3.85
N SER A 638 -20.28 7.46 2.84
CA SER A 638 -20.71 7.60 1.44
C SER A 638 -22.11 7.03 1.16
N ARG A 639 -22.69 6.24 2.08
CA ARG A 639 -23.97 5.51 1.92
C ARG A 639 -23.93 4.30 0.98
N ILE A 640 -22.80 3.90 0.41
CA ILE A 640 -22.73 2.73 -0.47
C ILE A 640 -23.23 1.46 0.21
N ALA A 641 -22.86 1.23 1.48
CA ALA A 641 -23.30 0.03 2.20
C ALA A 641 -24.82 -0.02 2.40
N ARG A 642 -25.49 1.14 2.54
CA ARG A 642 -26.95 1.22 2.61
C ARG A 642 -27.59 0.85 1.28
N GLU A 643 -27.06 1.36 0.18
CA GLU A 643 -27.55 1.06 -1.17
C GLU A 643 -27.32 -0.41 -1.53
N SER A 644 -26.11 -0.93 -1.26
CA SER A 644 -25.75 -2.33 -1.44
C SER A 644 -26.66 -3.28 -0.65
N ASN A 645 -26.96 -2.96 0.62
CA ASN A 645 -27.87 -3.76 1.42
C ASN A 645 -29.28 -3.76 0.85
N ARG A 646 -29.77 -2.64 0.35
CA ARG A 646 -31.07 -2.52 -0.28
C ARG A 646 -31.12 -3.36 -1.56
N LYS A 647 -30.10 -3.27 -2.41
CA LYS A 647 -30.01 -3.99 -3.69
C LYS A 647 -29.91 -5.51 -3.47
N ASN A 648 -29.03 -5.95 -2.57
CA ASN A 648 -28.65 -7.37 -2.45
C ASN A 648 -29.45 -8.13 -1.40
N PHE A 649 -30.01 -7.47 -0.39
CA PHE A 649 -30.65 -8.12 0.75
C PHE A 649 -32.07 -7.60 1.04
N GLY A 650 -32.59 -6.68 0.19
CA GLY A 650 -33.92 -6.09 0.37
C GLY A 650 -34.12 -5.35 1.71
N SER A 651 -33.04 -5.00 2.40
CA SER A 651 -33.06 -4.48 3.76
C SER A 651 -32.68 -3.00 3.80
N ASN A 652 -33.56 -2.18 4.41
CA ASN A 652 -33.22 -0.82 4.81
C ASN A 652 -32.41 -0.74 6.12
N ARG A 653 -32.12 -1.88 6.77
CA ARG A 653 -31.32 -1.88 7.99
C ARG A 653 -29.95 -1.28 7.69
N ALA A 654 -29.54 -0.38 8.58
CA ALA A 654 -28.17 0.12 8.53
C ALA A 654 -27.21 -1.09 8.51
N ALA A 655 -26.21 -1.05 7.65
CA ALA A 655 -25.18 -2.08 7.49
C ALA A 655 -24.33 -2.33 8.77
N ASN A 656 -24.79 -1.87 9.92
CA ASN A 656 -24.18 -2.04 11.24
C ASN A 656 -24.27 -3.46 11.77
N GLN A 657 -25.03 -4.33 11.13
CA GLN A 657 -24.94 -5.74 11.47
C GLN A 657 -23.72 -6.30 10.76
N ALA A 658 -22.72 -6.66 11.55
CA ALA A 658 -21.46 -7.27 11.12
C ALA A 658 -21.64 -8.45 10.14
N SER A 659 -22.83 -9.04 10.09
CA SER A 659 -23.19 -10.15 9.23
C SER A 659 -23.37 -9.78 7.75
N ALA A 660 -23.90 -8.61 7.41
CA ALA A 660 -24.16 -8.27 6.00
C ALA A 660 -22.88 -7.87 5.24
N GLY A 661 -21.96 -7.09 5.88
CA GLY A 661 -20.72 -6.69 5.25
C GLY A 661 -19.69 -7.81 5.10
N SER A 662 -19.69 -8.79 5.99
CA SER A 662 -18.81 -9.96 5.94
C SER A 662 -19.41 -11.13 5.12
N ALA A 663 -20.62 -11.00 4.58
CA ALA A 663 -21.18 -11.99 3.67
C ALA A 663 -20.27 -12.11 2.42
N ILE A 664 -20.01 -13.35 2.04
CA ILE A 664 -19.25 -13.67 0.83
C ILE A 664 -20.19 -13.50 -0.38
N ILE A 665 -19.65 -12.91 -1.42
CA ILE A 665 -20.31 -12.83 -2.71
C ILE A 665 -20.17 -14.22 -3.35
N HIS A 666 -21.29 -14.93 -3.45
CA HIS A 666 -21.36 -16.16 -4.22
C HIS A 666 -21.66 -15.79 -5.67
N GLY A 667 -20.90 -16.35 -6.60
CA GLY A 667 -21.28 -16.30 -8.00
C GLY A 667 -22.68 -16.89 -8.21
N PRO A 668 -23.36 -16.58 -9.32
CA PRO A 668 -24.63 -17.22 -9.64
C PRO A 668 -24.43 -18.74 -9.62
N THR A 669 -25.28 -19.44 -8.85
CA THR A 669 -25.34 -20.90 -8.78
C THR A 669 -25.79 -21.48 -10.09
#